data_839828d97b38c1bd0f18d59c4229c413
#
_entry.id   839828d97b38c1bd0f18d59c4229c413
#
_cell.length_a   1.000
_cell.length_b   1.000
_cell.length_c   1.000
_cell.angle_alpha   90.00
_cell.angle_beta   90.00
_cell.angle_gamma   90.00
#
_symmetry.space_group_name_H-M   'P 1'
#
loop_
_entity.id
_entity.type
_entity.pdbx_description
1 polymer ?
#
loop_
_entity_poly.entity_id
_entity_poly.type
_entity_poly.pdbx_seq_one_letter_code
_entity_poly.pdbx_strand_id
1 'polypeptide(L)'
;MPTHAPVRAIRRWQAAIIIALFFVAVAGSAAVGWWYARESPAHQGPILLISIGGLPAAELASYGAERTDTPAIDALATESIVFDRAYTHSPQTLPSHASMLTGQLPPEHGVRDEAGFALPASTRTLAELLRSRGFTTGAAVSSFLLRPQSGLSQGFSFFDAEIPAPSGDEAPALEREGALTIDAAERWIQMRSGQRFFLFVQIDGRDADAAVGRLSAALKQHRLYDEATIVVVGDHGEAGSGMSLDDTALRVPLIVKQPNGEGAGRRVMSPVQHIDLVPTILDLVRAPEPGGLRGRSLRRVLDDKEAVLAESPIYAESYAAYFRFGGTPMFALTGEHYRYVRGVNEELVALTPPIDEAAGGESTEAGRLRSALDRMLASSTVAAPAPILSADEERYALLGYLSAFPHAVSVETNLDATAQKSTVDAHRAAAILIGQKKYSAGIRALQAIVRAHAPLAAVHYQLGAQLLRMGRIDEAIEAFDMVRDLRPDAAAGALALADALMHAGRTMMAREQADVAIALAEHEDMRVLAAAHEMAARVALSEKDPESATRHAEAAHTADAALPVPQFVRGRLLYDEGKYEDAAAQFKEAEATLREHGGSMADLHLYFGESLSRLDRYPDAEAQFREELHAYPRNVQAYTSLAMLYRASNRDADVEDVLNELVAATPTPEGYAVAAKLWTILGERSRAEALRSDARARFRGDPSLAQREQDGRR
;
A
#
# COMPACT_ATOMS: atom_id res chain seq x y z
N MET A 1 -27.14 81.71 -53.59
CA MET A 1 -25.76 81.21 -53.56
C MET A 1 -25.64 80.32 -52.33
N PRO A 2 -25.50 78.99 -52.42
CA PRO A 2 -25.29 78.10 -51.28
C PRO A 2 -23.79 77.92 -51.05
N THR A 3 -23.40 78.09 -49.81
CA THR A 3 -22.06 77.90 -49.27
C THR A 3 -21.64 76.47 -49.20
N HIS A 4 -20.65 76.08 -50.02
CA HIS A 4 -20.01 74.74 -49.89
C HIS A 4 -18.91 74.80 -48.85
N ALA A 5 -19.19 74.29 -47.61
CA ALA A 5 -18.16 73.79 -46.73
C ALA A 5 -18.82 73.07 -45.54
N PRO A 6 -18.83 71.73 -45.49
CA PRO A 6 -18.10 70.98 -44.42
C PRO A 6 -17.64 69.51 -44.76
N VAL A 7 -17.67 69.11 -46.05
CA VAL A 7 -17.37 67.68 -46.40
C VAL A 7 -15.87 67.34 -46.18
N ARG A 8 -14.95 68.26 -46.22
CA ARG A 8 -13.51 68.02 -45.99
C ARG A 8 -13.15 67.74 -44.50
N ALA A 9 -13.89 68.28 -43.56
CA ALA A 9 -13.65 68.07 -42.12
C ALA A 9 -14.05 66.65 -41.70
N ILE A 10 -15.19 66.15 -42.19
CA ILE A 10 -15.70 64.79 -41.85
C ILE A 10 -14.74 63.72 -42.37
N ARG A 11 -14.20 63.86 -43.57
CA ARG A 11 -13.18 62.88 -44.08
C ARG A 11 -11.89 62.84 -43.29
N ARG A 12 -11.44 63.98 -42.76
CA ARG A 12 -10.23 64.02 -41.91
C ARG A 12 -10.43 63.34 -40.54
N TRP A 13 -11.60 63.50 -39.94
CA TRP A 13 -11.96 62.84 -38.70
C TRP A 13 -12.12 61.32 -38.89
N GLN A 14 -12.73 60.89 -40.00
CA GLN A 14 -12.84 59.48 -40.35
C GLN A 14 -11.48 58.83 -40.59
N ALA A 15 -10.58 59.51 -41.29
CA ALA A 15 -9.20 59.00 -41.46
C ALA A 15 -8.42 58.96 -40.15
N ALA A 16 -8.59 59.91 -39.25
CA ALA A 16 -7.95 59.90 -37.95
C ALA A 16 -8.47 58.73 -37.03
N ILE A 17 -9.77 58.47 -37.10
CA ILE A 17 -10.37 57.35 -36.39
C ILE A 17 -9.86 55.99 -36.92
N ILE A 18 -9.76 55.83 -38.25
CA ILE A 18 -9.24 54.60 -38.88
C ILE A 18 -7.76 54.39 -38.51
N ILE A 19 -6.96 55.45 -38.50
CA ILE A 19 -5.55 55.38 -38.08
C ILE A 19 -5.44 55.02 -36.60
N ALA A 20 -6.26 55.61 -35.72
CA ALA A 20 -6.28 55.29 -34.28
C ALA A 20 -6.68 53.84 -34.05
N LEU A 21 -7.71 53.32 -34.73
CA LEU A 21 -8.14 51.91 -34.63
C LEU A 21 -7.05 50.98 -35.17
N PHE A 22 -6.33 51.34 -36.21
CA PHE A 22 -5.19 50.55 -36.71
C PHE A 22 -4.06 50.48 -35.68
N PHE A 23 -3.71 51.59 -35.03
CA PHE A 23 -2.69 51.56 -33.97
C PHE A 23 -3.14 50.79 -32.73
N VAL A 24 -4.40 50.85 -32.35
CA VAL A 24 -4.96 50.01 -31.25
C VAL A 24 -4.93 48.54 -31.63
N ALA A 25 -5.25 48.17 -32.88
CA ALA A 25 -5.19 46.80 -33.36
C ALA A 25 -3.73 46.29 -33.42
N VAL A 26 -2.79 47.08 -33.89
CA VAL A 26 -1.37 46.75 -33.90
C VAL A 26 -0.78 46.67 -32.52
N ALA A 27 -1.12 47.58 -31.62
CA ALA A 27 -0.71 47.51 -30.21
C ALA A 27 -1.34 46.31 -29.48
N GLY A 28 -2.61 46.00 -29.75
CA GLY A 28 -3.29 44.83 -29.25
C GLY A 28 -2.65 43.53 -29.77
N SER A 29 -2.35 43.47 -31.07
CA SER A 29 -1.66 42.30 -31.65
C SER A 29 -0.22 42.15 -31.12
N ALA A 30 0.49 43.27 -30.93
CA ALA A 30 1.82 43.25 -30.30
C ALA A 30 1.78 42.86 -28.85
N ALA A 31 0.77 43.29 -28.08
CA ALA A 31 0.57 42.90 -26.69
C ALA A 31 0.19 41.40 -26.55
N VAL A 32 -0.67 40.92 -27.47
CA VAL A 32 -1.01 39.46 -27.54
C VAL A 32 0.20 38.66 -27.99
N GLY A 33 0.95 39.11 -28.99
CA GLY A 33 2.20 38.47 -29.43
C GLY A 33 3.26 38.45 -28.31
N TRP A 34 3.38 39.56 -27.58
CA TRP A 34 4.31 39.66 -26.45
C TRP A 34 3.84 38.81 -25.25
N TRP A 35 2.53 38.68 -25.01
CA TRP A 35 1.94 37.76 -24.00
C TRP A 35 2.18 36.30 -24.40
N TYR A 36 1.96 35.93 -25.69
CA TYR A 36 2.29 34.59 -26.20
C TYR A 36 3.80 34.30 -26.19
N ALA A 37 4.65 35.30 -26.46
CA ALA A 37 6.10 35.14 -26.42
C ALA A 37 6.67 35.04 -25.00
N ARG A 38 5.91 35.45 -23.96
CA ARG A 38 6.28 35.31 -22.56
C ARG A 38 5.93 33.93 -21.99
N GLU A 39 5.08 33.18 -22.67
CA GLU A 39 4.84 31.82 -22.25
C GLU A 39 6.05 30.95 -22.62
N SER A 40 6.79 30.46 -21.63
CA SER A 40 7.84 29.47 -21.86
C SER A 40 7.32 28.34 -22.73
N PRO A 41 8.08 27.84 -23.71
CA PRO A 41 7.63 26.76 -24.59
C PRO A 41 7.21 25.54 -23.78
N ALA A 42 6.24 24.79 -24.27
CA ALA A 42 5.85 23.54 -23.62
C ALA A 42 7.07 22.61 -23.54
N HIS A 43 7.30 22.03 -22.35
CA HIS A 43 8.38 21.10 -22.15
C HIS A 43 8.27 19.89 -23.09
N GLN A 44 9.31 19.62 -23.85
CA GLN A 44 9.36 18.56 -24.86
C GLN A 44 10.36 17.44 -24.47
N GLY A 45 11.24 17.71 -23.50
CA GLY A 45 12.25 16.77 -23.04
C GLY A 45 11.70 15.67 -22.13
N PRO A 46 12.58 14.78 -21.68
CA PRO A 46 12.22 13.75 -20.72
C PRO A 46 11.93 14.33 -19.34
N ILE A 47 11.04 13.66 -18.60
CA ILE A 47 10.74 13.95 -17.20
C ILE A 47 11.16 12.76 -16.37
N LEU A 48 12.06 12.99 -15.42
CA LEU A 48 12.52 12.00 -14.47
C LEU A 48 12.07 12.42 -13.05
N LEU A 49 11.24 11.60 -12.42
CA LEU A 49 10.82 11.75 -11.02
C LEU A 49 11.51 10.67 -10.19
N ILE A 50 12.45 11.07 -9.34
CA ILE A 50 13.17 10.20 -8.40
C ILE A 50 12.56 10.41 -7.02
N SER A 51 11.89 9.39 -6.50
CA SER A 51 11.37 9.36 -5.14
C SER A 51 12.32 8.57 -4.24
N ILE A 52 12.69 9.16 -3.10
CA ILE A 52 13.63 8.60 -2.15
C ILE A 52 12.89 8.22 -0.88
N GLY A 53 12.94 6.93 -0.52
CA GLY A 53 12.30 6.39 0.67
C GLY A 53 13.01 6.78 1.95
N GLY A 54 12.27 7.31 2.93
CA GLY A 54 12.76 7.54 4.28
C GLY A 54 13.88 8.58 4.42
N LEU A 55 13.93 9.60 3.56
CA LEU A 55 14.97 10.64 3.58
C LEU A 55 14.40 11.98 4.06
N PRO A 56 14.66 12.40 5.32
CA PRO A 56 14.31 13.74 5.78
C PRO A 56 15.19 14.81 5.11
N ALA A 57 14.62 15.97 4.83
CA ALA A 57 15.38 17.08 4.25
C ALA A 57 16.60 17.47 5.08
N ALA A 58 16.53 17.37 6.40
CA ALA A 58 17.60 17.74 7.33
C ALA A 58 18.86 16.87 7.19
N GLU A 59 18.82 15.74 6.51
CA GLU A 59 19.96 14.85 6.29
C GLU A 59 20.81 15.20 5.06
N LEU A 60 20.39 16.15 4.25
CA LEU A 60 21.13 16.58 3.05
C LEU A 60 21.94 17.87 3.30
N ALA A 61 23.19 17.93 2.79
CA ALA A 61 24.02 19.14 2.87
C ALA A 61 23.36 20.33 2.19
N SER A 62 22.64 20.10 1.08
CA SER A 62 21.86 21.12 0.40
C SER A 62 20.74 21.73 1.26
N TYR A 63 20.39 21.10 2.40
CA TYR A 63 19.44 21.58 3.40
C TYR A 63 20.09 21.95 4.74
N GLY A 64 21.43 22.01 4.78
CA GLY A 64 22.19 22.51 5.94
C GLY A 64 22.76 21.43 6.85
N ALA A 65 22.73 20.15 6.49
CA ALA A 65 23.43 19.11 7.23
C ALA A 65 24.96 19.32 7.18
N GLU A 66 25.65 19.16 8.32
CA GLU A 66 27.09 19.43 8.42
C GLU A 66 27.95 18.34 7.77
N ARG A 67 27.47 17.10 7.70
CA ARG A 67 28.20 15.96 7.15
C ARG A 67 27.23 15.01 6.45
N THR A 68 27.41 14.87 5.14
CA THR A 68 26.61 13.94 4.34
C THR A 68 27.49 13.30 3.26
N ASP A 69 27.19 12.06 2.93
CA ASP A 69 27.81 11.34 1.82
C ASP A 69 26.88 11.36 0.58
N THR A 70 26.38 12.56 0.20
CA THR A 70 25.42 12.73 -0.90
C THR A 70 25.96 13.67 -2.01
N PRO A 71 27.19 13.43 -2.52
CA PRO A 71 27.81 14.36 -3.48
C PRO A 71 27.07 14.50 -4.79
N ALA A 72 26.37 13.47 -5.27
CA ALA A 72 25.61 13.55 -6.52
C ALA A 72 24.31 14.34 -6.35
N ILE A 73 23.60 14.16 -5.22
CA ILE A 73 22.40 14.95 -4.89
C ILE A 73 22.80 16.41 -4.70
N ASP A 74 23.89 16.69 -3.97
CA ASP A 74 24.35 18.06 -3.72
C ASP A 74 24.82 18.75 -5.00
N ALA A 75 25.52 18.03 -5.90
CA ALA A 75 25.87 18.53 -7.21
C ALA A 75 24.63 18.88 -8.04
N LEU A 76 23.62 18.00 -8.08
CA LEU A 76 22.36 18.27 -8.77
C LEU A 76 21.65 19.49 -8.15
N ALA A 77 21.65 19.63 -6.82
CA ALA A 77 21.03 20.75 -6.13
C ALA A 77 21.63 22.10 -6.56
N THR A 78 22.94 22.17 -6.85
CA THR A 78 23.57 23.42 -7.36
C THR A 78 23.11 23.80 -8.76
N GLU A 79 22.68 22.83 -9.57
CA GLU A 79 22.15 23.02 -10.93
C GLU A 79 20.61 23.13 -10.93
N SER A 80 19.96 23.23 -9.77
CA SER A 80 18.52 23.08 -9.56
C SER A 80 17.92 24.22 -8.75
N ILE A 81 16.59 24.20 -8.63
CA ILE A 81 15.81 24.97 -7.67
C ILE A 81 15.54 24.08 -6.47
N VAL A 82 15.89 24.51 -5.26
CA VAL A 82 15.70 23.80 -4.01
C VAL A 82 14.51 24.41 -3.27
N PHE A 83 13.57 23.55 -2.85
CA PHE A 83 12.43 23.95 -2.04
C PHE A 83 12.71 23.65 -0.57
N ASP A 84 12.86 24.70 0.24
CA ASP A 84 13.25 24.57 1.64
C ASP A 84 12.19 23.93 2.53
N ARG A 85 10.94 24.05 2.14
CA ARG A 85 9.78 23.66 2.94
C ARG A 85 8.80 22.81 2.12
N ALA A 86 9.23 21.61 1.73
CA ALA A 86 8.37 20.64 1.06
C ALA A 86 7.89 19.59 2.07
N TYR A 87 6.62 19.20 1.95
CA TYR A 87 5.96 18.32 2.91
C TYR A 87 5.22 17.18 2.23
N THR A 88 5.28 16.01 2.87
CA THR A 88 4.44 14.85 2.54
C THR A 88 3.09 14.92 3.24
N HIS A 89 2.12 14.10 2.79
CA HIS A 89 0.78 13.96 3.38
C HIS A 89 0.65 12.76 4.33
N SER A 90 1.67 11.92 4.39
CA SER A 90 1.72 10.76 5.27
C SER A 90 3.17 10.39 5.57
N PRO A 91 3.50 9.96 6.78
CA PRO A 91 4.81 9.43 7.13
C PRO A 91 5.00 7.96 6.70
N GLN A 92 4.32 7.55 5.63
CA GLN A 92 4.26 6.18 5.14
C GLN A 92 4.41 6.14 3.62
N THR A 93 5.08 5.10 3.11
CA THR A 93 5.48 4.97 1.70
C THR A 93 4.28 4.95 0.74
N LEU A 94 3.32 4.05 0.95
CA LEU A 94 2.22 3.87 -0.02
C LEU A 94 1.27 5.07 -0.11
N PRO A 95 0.74 5.64 1.00
CA PRO A 95 -0.13 6.82 0.94
C PRO A 95 0.58 8.04 0.37
N SER A 96 1.86 8.23 0.70
CA SER A 96 2.68 9.33 0.18
C SER A 96 2.82 9.26 -1.35
N HIS A 97 3.16 8.08 -1.89
CA HIS A 97 3.27 7.89 -3.34
C HIS A 97 1.92 7.99 -4.05
N ALA A 98 0.83 7.54 -3.42
CA ALA A 98 -0.51 7.75 -3.95
C ALA A 98 -0.82 9.24 -4.10
N SER A 99 -0.51 10.06 -3.08
CA SER A 99 -0.66 11.52 -3.17
C SER A 99 0.24 12.15 -4.23
N MET A 100 1.51 11.72 -4.28
CA MET A 100 2.52 12.21 -5.24
C MET A 100 2.13 11.95 -6.70
N LEU A 101 1.60 10.75 -6.99
CA LEU A 101 1.29 10.32 -8.36
C LEU A 101 -0.14 10.64 -8.82
N THR A 102 -1.05 11.02 -7.90
CA THR A 102 -2.43 11.40 -8.24
C THR A 102 -2.71 12.88 -8.11
N GLY A 103 -1.93 13.63 -7.31
CA GLY A 103 -2.22 15.01 -6.94
C GLY A 103 -3.43 15.16 -6.01
N GLN A 104 -3.82 14.07 -5.31
CA GLN A 104 -4.95 14.02 -4.39
C GLN A 104 -4.47 13.77 -2.96
N LEU A 105 -5.26 14.18 -1.98
CA LEU A 105 -5.02 13.92 -0.57
C LEU A 105 -5.42 12.47 -0.21
N PRO A 106 -4.85 11.89 0.87
CA PRO A 106 -5.23 10.55 1.34
C PRO A 106 -6.75 10.33 1.52
N PRO A 107 -7.54 11.29 2.04
CA PRO A 107 -9.00 11.14 2.08
C PRO A 107 -9.68 11.05 0.71
N GLU A 108 -9.04 11.52 -0.35
CA GLU A 108 -9.62 11.59 -1.70
C GLU A 108 -9.26 10.36 -2.54
N HIS A 109 -7.99 9.94 -2.52
CA HIS A 109 -7.56 8.72 -3.23
C HIS A 109 -7.80 7.44 -2.44
N GLY A 110 -8.18 7.51 -1.17
CA GLY A 110 -8.59 6.38 -0.34
C GLY A 110 -7.48 5.50 0.22
N VAL A 111 -6.21 5.72 -0.15
CA VAL A 111 -5.07 4.98 0.40
C VAL A 111 -4.64 5.65 1.71
N ARG A 112 -5.01 5.05 2.84
CA ARG A 112 -4.86 5.67 4.17
C ARG A 112 -3.76 5.02 5.03
N ASP A 113 -3.26 3.85 4.61
CA ASP A 113 -2.19 3.10 5.27
C ASP A 113 -1.46 2.21 4.25
N GLU A 114 -0.40 1.53 4.66
CA GLU A 114 0.39 0.62 3.83
C GLU A 114 -0.25 -0.75 3.66
N ALA A 115 -0.94 -1.23 4.71
CA ALA A 115 -1.49 -2.58 4.74
C ALA A 115 -2.99 -2.60 4.40
N GLY A 116 -3.36 -3.42 3.44
CA GLY A 116 -4.75 -3.60 3.03
C GLY A 116 -5.35 -2.47 2.19
N PHE A 117 -4.51 -1.56 1.68
CA PHE A 117 -4.93 -0.48 0.78
C PHE A 117 -4.27 -0.59 -0.58
N ALA A 118 -5.00 -0.16 -1.60
CA ALA A 118 -4.52 -0.01 -2.96
C ALA A 118 -5.21 1.17 -3.62
N LEU A 119 -4.53 1.79 -4.60
CA LEU A 119 -5.11 2.89 -5.37
C LEU A 119 -6.24 2.35 -6.27
N PRO A 120 -7.47 2.86 -6.15
CA PRO A 120 -8.59 2.41 -6.99
C PRO A 120 -8.32 2.65 -8.48
N ALA A 121 -8.75 1.72 -9.34
CA ALA A 121 -8.62 1.84 -10.80
C ALA A 121 -9.36 3.06 -11.39
N SER A 122 -10.31 3.63 -10.67
CA SER A 122 -11.02 4.86 -11.03
C SER A 122 -10.19 6.14 -10.80
N THR A 123 -9.14 6.07 -9.98
CA THR A 123 -8.28 7.23 -9.65
C THR A 123 -7.20 7.36 -10.71
N ARG A 124 -7.16 8.51 -11.38
CA ARG A 124 -6.20 8.74 -12.46
C ARG A 124 -4.82 9.12 -11.94
N THR A 125 -3.79 8.51 -12.50
CA THR A 125 -2.40 8.77 -12.17
C THR A 125 -1.74 9.76 -13.13
N LEU A 126 -0.63 10.39 -12.69
CA LEU A 126 0.22 11.22 -13.55
C LEU A 126 0.70 10.47 -14.80
N ALA A 127 1.02 9.17 -14.65
CA ALA A 127 1.45 8.35 -15.78
C ALA A 127 0.35 8.20 -16.84
N GLU A 128 -0.91 8.00 -16.46
CA GLU A 128 -2.04 7.97 -17.41
C GLU A 128 -2.25 9.32 -18.09
N LEU A 129 -2.17 10.41 -17.31
CA LEU A 129 -2.31 11.76 -17.84
C LEU A 129 -1.22 12.09 -18.86
N LEU A 130 0.03 11.77 -18.58
CA LEU A 130 1.15 11.98 -19.50
C LEU A 130 1.11 11.05 -20.72
N ARG A 131 0.73 9.77 -20.53
CA ARG A 131 0.54 8.82 -21.64
C ARG A 131 -0.51 9.33 -22.62
N SER A 132 -1.60 9.92 -22.15
CA SER A 132 -2.62 10.53 -23.00
C SER A 132 -2.08 11.72 -23.81
N ARG A 133 -0.90 12.24 -23.46
CA ARG A 133 -0.18 13.33 -24.12
C ARG A 133 0.99 12.84 -24.98
N GLY A 134 1.09 11.55 -25.21
CA GLY A 134 2.12 10.96 -26.06
C GLY A 134 3.47 10.74 -25.38
N PHE A 135 3.54 10.79 -24.05
CA PHE A 135 4.72 10.35 -23.32
C PHE A 135 4.75 8.82 -23.24
N THR A 136 5.91 8.23 -23.45
CA THR A 136 6.17 6.87 -23.04
C THR A 136 6.44 6.86 -21.55
N THR A 137 5.77 5.96 -20.80
CA THR A 137 5.80 5.97 -19.33
C THR A 137 6.49 4.74 -18.81
N GLY A 138 7.46 4.90 -17.92
CA GLY A 138 8.18 3.80 -17.27
C GLY A 138 8.30 4.02 -15.77
N ALA A 139 8.40 2.94 -15.03
CA ALA A 139 8.71 2.95 -13.60
C ALA A 139 9.67 1.82 -13.24
N ALA A 140 10.57 2.10 -12.29
CA ALA A 140 11.39 1.12 -11.59
C ALA A 140 11.36 1.42 -10.10
N VAL A 141 10.91 0.45 -9.29
CA VAL A 141 10.70 0.64 -7.85
C VAL A 141 11.43 -0.42 -7.03
N SER A 142 11.98 -0.02 -5.90
CA SER A 142 12.67 -0.93 -4.98
C SER A 142 11.74 -1.53 -3.95
N SER A 143 10.72 -0.77 -3.50
CA SER A 143 9.90 -1.17 -2.37
C SER A 143 8.79 -2.16 -2.74
N PHE A 144 8.63 -3.18 -1.89
CA PHE A 144 7.52 -4.13 -1.92
C PHE A 144 6.14 -3.44 -1.87
N LEU A 145 6.04 -2.33 -1.17
CA LEU A 145 4.78 -1.60 -1.01
C LEU A 145 4.27 -0.98 -2.33
N LEU A 146 5.16 -0.74 -3.30
CA LEU A 146 4.84 -0.09 -4.56
C LEU A 146 4.68 -1.08 -5.74
N ARG A 147 4.65 -2.39 -5.47
CA ARG A 147 4.40 -3.41 -6.49
C ARG A 147 3.04 -3.18 -7.21
N PRO A 148 2.79 -3.85 -8.37
CA PRO A 148 1.55 -3.61 -9.15
C PRO A 148 0.25 -3.74 -8.35
N GLN A 149 0.20 -4.61 -7.35
CA GLN A 149 -0.97 -4.80 -6.46
C GLN A 149 -1.33 -3.55 -5.65
N SER A 150 -0.41 -2.60 -5.49
CA SER A 150 -0.71 -1.30 -4.86
C SER A 150 -1.62 -0.40 -5.72
N GLY A 151 -1.84 -0.73 -7.00
CA GLY A 151 -2.57 0.09 -7.96
C GLY A 151 -1.76 1.24 -8.55
N LEU A 152 -0.52 1.47 -8.09
CA LEU A 152 0.33 2.58 -8.57
C LEU A 152 0.96 2.32 -9.94
N SER A 153 0.88 1.09 -10.45
CA SER A 153 1.35 0.74 -11.80
C SER A 153 0.46 1.27 -12.94
N GLN A 154 -0.71 1.83 -12.59
CA GLN A 154 -1.67 2.37 -13.56
C GLN A 154 -1.02 3.45 -14.44
N GLY A 155 -1.17 3.31 -15.76
CA GLY A 155 -0.67 4.28 -16.73
C GLY A 155 0.79 4.06 -17.17
N PHE A 156 1.57 3.23 -16.48
CA PHE A 156 2.91 2.90 -16.91
C PHE A 156 2.91 1.79 -17.98
N SER A 157 3.64 1.99 -19.07
CA SER A 157 3.86 0.98 -20.12
C SER A 157 5.00 0.02 -19.81
N PHE A 158 5.83 0.37 -18.85
CA PHE A 158 6.88 -0.46 -18.25
C PHE A 158 6.83 -0.23 -16.73
N PHE A 159 6.78 -1.30 -15.97
CA PHE A 159 6.79 -1.24 -14.51
C PHE A 159 7.63 -2.39 -13.96
N ASP A 160 8.79 -2.05 -13.42
CA ASP A 160 9.73 -3.01 -12.85
C ASP A 160 9.73 -2.89 -11.32
N ALA A 161 9.26 -3.93 -10.66
CA ALA A 161 9.09 -4.02 -9.20
C ALA A 161 9.44 -5.41 -8.67
N GLU A 162 10.22 -6.20 -9.42
CA GLU A 162 10.53 -7.57 -9.05
C GLU A 162 11.50 -7.59 -7.85
N ILE A 163 11.05 -8.20 -6.76
CA ILE A 163 11.87 -8.45 -5.57
C ILE A 163 12.22 -9.92 -5.54
N PRO A 164 13.52 -10.27 -5.46
CA PRO A 164 13.95 -11.66 -5.41
C PRO A 164 13.28 -12.43 -4.26
N ALA A 165 12.87 -13.67 -4.54
CA ALA A 165 12.34 -14.54 -3.50
C ALA A 165 13.42 -14.85 -2.45
N PRO A 166 13.06 -14.95 -1.16
CA PRO A 166 14.02 -15.34 -0.12
C PRO A 166 14.53 -16.77 -0.35
N SER A 167 15.78 -17.02 0.04
CA SER A 167 16.37 -18.36 0.00
C SER A 167 16.10 -19.09 1.30
N GLY A 168 15.46 -20.25 1.24
CA GLY A 168 15.24 -21.12 2.42
C GLY A 168 14.50 -20.42 3.58
N ASP A 169 15.09 -20.46 4.77
CA ASP A 169 14.50 -19.90 6.02
C ASP A 169 14.73 -18.38 6.19
N GLU A 170 15.29 -17.69 5.21
CA GLU A 170 15.53 -16.25 5.29
C GLU A 170 14.20 -15.47 5.37
N ALA A 171 14.25 -14.35 6.10
CA ALA A 171 13.14 -13.41 6.10
C ALA A 171 12.98 -12.79 4.70
N PRO A 172 11.75 -12.56 4.23
CA PRO A 172 11.54 -11.97 2.93
C PRO A 172 12.06 -10.52 2.89
N ALA A 173 12.61 -10.12 1.76
CA ALA A 173 13.06 -8.74 1.56
C ALA A 173 11.85 -7.80 1.40
N LEU A 174 11.93 -6.63 2.02
CA LEU A 174 10.97 -5.53 1.84
C LEU A 174 11.33 -4.65 0.64
N GLU A 175 12.59 -4.69 0.27
CA GLU A 175 13.16 -3.91 -0.81
C GLU A 175 14.17 -4.77 -1.56
N ARG A 176 14.30 -4.53 -2.85
CA ARG A 176 15.40 -5.08 -3.63
C ARG A 176 16.62 -4.16 -3.53
N GLU A 177 17.79 -4.68 -3.82
CA GLU A 177 19.00 -3.88 -3.92
C GLU A 177 18.82 -2.72 -4.90
N GLY A 178 19.16 -1.50 -4.48
CA GLY A 178 18.98 -0.29 -5.30
C GLY A 178 19.70 -0.36 -6.63
N ALA A 179 20.83 -1.06 -6.72
CA ALA A 179 21.54 -1.30 -7.98
C ALA A 179 20.65 -1.93 -9.05
N LEU A 180 19.79 -2.90 -8.70
CA LEU A 180 18.88 -3.56 -9.64
C LEU A 180 17.82 -2.58 -10.19
N THR A 181 17.32 -1.70 -9.32
CA THR A 181 16.36 -0.66 -9.72
C THR A 181 17.01 0.37 -10.64
N ILE A 182 18.22 0.81 -10.31
CA ILE A 182 18.98 1.75 -11.13
C ILE A 182 19.30 1.13 -12.50
N ASP A 183 19.76 -0.12 -12.52
CA ASP A 183 20.07 -0.85 -13.76
C ASP A 183 18.85 -0.97 -14.67
N ALA A 184 17.67 -1.24 -14.10
CA ALA A 184 16.40 -1.30 -14.85
C ALA A 184 16.06 0.07 -15.45
N ALA A 185 16.19 1.14 -14.67
CA ALA A 185 15.94 2.51 -15.11
C ALA A 185 16.93 2.94 -16.21
N GLU A 186 18.24 2.68 -16.06
CA GLU A 186 19.26 2.99 -17.05
C GLU A 186 19.03 2.28 -18.39
N ARG A 187 18.76 0.96 -18.36
CA ARG A 187 18.40 0.19 -19.56
C ARG A 187 17.17 0.77 -20.26
N TRP A 188 16.17 1.18 -19.47
CA TRP A 188 14.96 1.78 -20.02
C TRP A 188 15.22 3.15 -20.67
N ILE A 189 16.03 4.02 -20.06
CA ILE A 189 16.47 5.32 -20.64
C ILE A 189 17.19 5.08 -21.98
N GLN A 190 18.12 4.12 -22.02
CA GLN A 190 18.84 3.76 -23.23
C GLN A 190 17.92 3.38 -24.39
N MET A 191 16.88 2.58 -24.10
CA MET A 191 15.90 2.14 -25.11
C MET A 191 14.97 3.28 -25.58
N ARG A 192 14.90 4.40 -24.87
CA ARG A 192 13.96 5.50 -25.12
C ARG A 192 14.66 6.80 -25.55
N SER A 193 15.95 6.77 -25.84
CA SER A 193 16.68 7.91 -26.40
C SER A 193 16.01 8.38 -27.69
N GLY A 194 15.66 9.67 -27.74
CA GLY A 194 14.90 10.26 -28.86
C GLY A 194 13.37 10.22 -28.75
N GLN A 195 12.81 9.74 -27.63
CA GLN A 195 11.38 9.79 -27.34
C GLN A 195 11.09 10.73 -26.16
N ARG A 196 9.87 11.30 -26.14
CA ARG A 196 9.37 11.99 -24.95
C ARG A 196 8.95 10.92 -23.94
N PHE A 197 9.52 10.96 -22.75
CA PHE A 197 9.18 9.99 -21.74
C PHE A 197 9.02 10.60 -20.34
N PHE A 198 8.25 9.89 -19.52
CA PHE A 198 8.17 10.06 -18.08
C PHE A 198 8.70 8.79 -17.43
N LEU A 199 9.73 8.93 -16.61
CA LEU A 199 10.30 7.83 -15.83
C LEU A 199 10.15 8.15 -14.34
N PHE A 200 9.49 7.25 -13.63
CA PHE A 200 9.40 7.26 -12.18
C PHE A 200 10.40 6.24 -11.61
N VAL A 201 11.24 6.65 -10.68
CA VAL A 201 12.18 5.77 -9.97
C VAL A 201 11.98 5.95 -8.48
N GLN A 202 11.65 4.85 -7.78
CA GLN A 202 11.62 4.87 -6.31
C GLN A 202 12.77 4.02 -5.78
N ILE A 203 13.49 4.57 -4.80
CA ILE A 203 14.69 3.95 -4.22
C ILE A 203 14.78 4.24 -2.72
N ASP A 204 15.40 3.35 -1.97
CA ASP A 204 15.70 3.56 -0.55
C ASP A 204 16.74 4.66 -0.34
N GLY A 205 16.66 5.37 0.79
CA GLY A 205 17.55 6.48 1.10
C GLY A 205 19.04 6.12 1.08
N ARG A 206 19.39 4.88 1.39
CA ARG A 206 20.78 4.39 1.34
C ARG A 206 21.41 4.39 -0.05
N ASP A 207 20.58 4.20 -1.07
CA ASP A 207 21.00 4.13 -2.48
C ASP A 207 20.74 5.43 -3.24
N ALA A 208 20.19 6.45 -2.57
CA ALA A 208 19.70 7.69 -3.15
C ALA A 208 20.77 8.44 -3.95
N ASP A 209 21.94 8.65 -3.39
CA ASP A 209 23.03 9.39 -4.04
C ASP A 209 23.54 8.66 -5.28
N ALA A 210 23.72 7.33 -5.17
CA ALA A 210 24.12 6.49 -6.30
C ALA A 210 23.07 6.54 -7.42
N ALA A 211 21.77 6.52 -7.08
CA ALA A 211 20.69 6.62 -8.05
C ALA A 211 20.72 7.96 -8.79
N VAL A 212 20.75 9.07 -8.06
CA VAL A 212 20.81 10.41 -8.66
C VAL A 212 22.05 10.57 -9.55
N GLY A 213 23.22 10.11 -9.08
CA GLY A 213 24.47 10.17 -9.83
C GLY A 213 24.42 9.35 -11.12
N ARG A 214 24.04 8.07 -11.04
CA ARG A 214 24.00 7.17 -12.18
C ARG A 214 22.93 7.58 -13.22
N LEU A 215 21.73 7.91 -12.78
CA LEU A 215 20.65 8.34 -13.68
C LEU A 215 20.98 9.66 -14.37
N SER A 216 21.59 10.61 -13.67
CA SER A 216 22.11 11.85 -14.26
C SER A 216 23.18 11.57 -15.31
N ALA A 217 24.11 10.64 -15.03
CA ALA A 217 25.15 10.21 -15.97
C ALA A 217 24.54 9.53 -17.22
N ALA A 218 23.54 8.66 -17.04
CA ALA A 218 22.83 8.03 -18.15
C ALA A 218 22.15 9.06 -19.06
N LEU A 219 21.46 10.05 -18.47
CA LEU A 219 20.88 11.15 -19.26
C LEU A 219 21.96 11.95 -20.01
N LYS A 220 23.11 12.24 -19.39
CA LYS A 220 24.25 12.92 -20.04
C LYS A 220 24.82 12.08 -21.18
N GLN A 221 25.01 10.78 -20.99
CA GLN A 221 25.50 9.86 -22.02
C GLN A 221 24.61 9.83 -23.26
N HIS A 222 23.29 9.90 -23.06
CA HIS A 222 22.31 9.88 -24.14
C HIS A 222 21.94 11.31 -24.65
N ARG A 223 22.62 12.35 -24.18
CA ARG A 223 22.38 13.77 -24.53
C ARG A 223 20.96 14.26 -24.23
N LEU A 224 20.39 13.75 -23.17
CA LEU A 224 19.04 14.07 -22.70
C LEU A 224 19.04 15.01 -21.48
N TYR A 225 20.18 15.12 -20.78
CA TYR A 225 20.29 15.80 -19.50
C TYR A 225 19.92 17.28 -19.55
N ASP A 226 20.40 18.00 -20.57
CA ASP A 226 20.14 19.43 -20.68
C ASP A 226 18.66 19.74 -20.93
N GLU A 227 17.98 18.88 -21.70
CA GLU A 227 16.55 19.02 -21.99
C GLU A 227 15.64 18.41 -20.92
N ALA A 228 16.21 17.65 -19.96
CA ALA A 228 15.42 16.94 -18.95
C ALA A 228 14.93 17.86 -17.83
N THR A 229 13.70 17.64 -17.40
CA THR A 229 13.25 18.00 -16.06
C THR A 229 13.54 16.85 -15.13
N ILE A 230 14.33 17.08 -14.08
CA ILE A 230 14.64 16.08 -13.04
C ILE A 230 14.05 16.59 -11.72
N VAL A 231 13.18 15.78 -11.13
CA VAL A 231 12.60 16.04 -9.82
C VAL A 231 13.12 14.98 -8.85
N VAL A 232 13.80 15.41 -7.79
CA VAL A 232 14.21 14.57 -6.67
C VAL A 232 13.35 14.95 -5.48
N VAL A 233 12.66 13.98 -4.88
CA VAL A 233 11.73 14.22 -3.78
C VAL A 233 11.81 13.07 -2.76
N GLY A 234 11.81 13.39 -1.46
CA GLY A 234 11.60 12.38 -0.42
C GLY A 234 10.12 11.95 -0.37
N ASP A 235 9.84 10.69 -0.18
CA ASP A 235 8.45 10.23 0.01
C ASP A 235 7.94 10.57 1.41
N HIS A 236 8.75 10.36 2.42
CA HIS A 236 8.60 10.80 3.81
C HIS A 236 9.98 10.94 4.46
N GLY A 237 10.02 11.52 5.63
CA GLY A 237 11.23 11.60 6.42
C GLY A 237 11.46 10.34 7.27
N GLU A 238 12.10 10.50 8.42
CA GLU A 238 12.35 9.38 9.33
C GLU A 238 11.02 8.91 9.95
N ALA A 239 10.42 7.91 9.35
CA ALA A 239 9.07 7.46 9.71
C ALA A 239 8.98 6.78 11.08
N GLY A 240 10.09 6.31 11.64
CA GLY A 240 10.07 5.57 12.90
C GLY A 240 9.02 4.48 12.90
N SER A 241 7.94 4.69 13.68
CA SER A 241 6.76 3.82 13.72
C SER A 241 5.69 4.17 12.67
N GLY A 242 5.89 5.20 11.83
CA GLY A 242 4.86 5.77 10.95
C GLY A 242 3.81 6.60 11.68
N MET A 243 4.07 7.02 12.92
CA MET A 243 3.10 7.62 13.83
C MET A 243 3.48 9.02 14.31
N SER A 244 4.56 9.59 13.81
CA SER A 244 4.85 11.01 14.05
C SER A 244 4.40 11.85 12.86
N LEU A 245 3.88 13.05 13.17
CA LEU A 245 3.57 14.10 12.20
C LEU A 245 4.41 15.36 12.48
N ASP A 246 5.63 15.16 12.99
CA ASP A 246 6.62 16.22 13.20
C ASP A 246 7.41 16.54 11.90
N ASP A 247 8.35 17.47 12.00
CA ASP A 247 9.16 17.88 10.85
C ASP A 247 10.11 16.78 10.37
N THR A 248 10.58 15.90 11.24
CA THR A 248 11.49 14.81 10.85
C THR A 248 10.76 13.77 10.00
N ALA A 249 9.46 13.60 10.21
CA ALA A 249 8.61 12.68 9.46
C ALA A 249 8.00 13.31 8.19
N LEU A 250 7.61 14.59 8.26
CA LEU A 250 6.82 15.22 7.20
C LEU A 250 7.61 16.12 6.25
N ARG A 251 8.72 16.74 6.70
CA ARG A 251 9.51 17.64 5.87
C ARG A 251 10.52 16.84 5.05
N VAL A 252 10.34 16.89 3.72
CA VAL A 252 11.11 16.11 2.74
C VAL A 252 11.93 17.03 1.83
N PRO A 253 13.03 16.54 1.23
CA PRO A 253 13.69 17.27 0.18
C PRO A 253 12.81 17.34 -1.08
N LEU A 254 12.87 18.48 -1.78
CA LEU A 254 12.34 18.65 -3.12
C LEU A 254 13.31 19.52 -3.91
N ILE A 255 13.89 18.92 -4.94
CA ILE A 255 14.91 19.53 -5.80
C ILE A 255 14.42 19.40 -7.24
N VAL A 256 14.32 20.49 -7.97
CA VAL A 256 13.81 20.53 -9.36
C VAL A 256 14.85 21.14 -10.29
N LYS A 257 15.49 20.30 -11.10
CA LYS A 257 16.33 20.73 -12.20
C LYS A 257 15.44 20.95 -13.43
N GLN A 258 15.40 22.17 -13.92
CA GLN A 258 14.72 22.52 -15.17
C GLN A 258 15.63 22.32 -16.40
N PRO A 259 15.06 22.26 -17.62
CA PRO A 259 15.85 22.26 -18.86
C PRO A 259 16.88 23.39 -18.86
N ASN A 260 18.05 23.11 -19.42
CA ASN A 260 19.19 24.05 -19.54
C ASN A 260 19.64 24.67 -18.20
N GLY A 261 19.28 24.08 -17.06
CA GLY A 261 19.61 24.60 -15.74
C GLY A 261 18.88 25.92 -15.41
N GLU A 262 17.72 26.17 -15.97
CA GLU A 262 16.94 27.38 -15.67
C GLU A 262 16.63 27.45 -14.17
N GLY A 263 16.92 28.58 -13.56
CA GLY A 263 16.73 28.80 -12.12
C GLY A 263 17.78 28.14 -11.20
N ALA A 264 18.86 27.59 -11.74
CA ALA A 264 19.92 26.95 -10.94
C ALA A 264 20.40 27.80 -9.74
N GLY A 265 20.62 27.15 -8.60
CA GLY A 265 21.04 27.76 -7.35
C GLY A 265 19.98 28.56 -6.61
N ARG A 266 18.72 28.57 -7.08
CA ARG A 266 17.62 29.27 -6.40
C ARG A 266 17.06 28.42 -5.27
N ARG A 267 16.55 29.13 -4.25
CA ARG A 267 15.82 28.54 -3.12
C ARG A 267 14.42 29.12 -3.03
N VAL A 268 13.43 28.24 -2.77
CA VAL A 268 12.02 28.61 -2.60
C VAL A 268 11.63 28.35 -1.16
N MET A 269 11.29 29.42 -0.43
CA MET A 269 10.92 29.37 0.99
C MET A 269 9.44 29.09 1.23
N SER A 270 8.58 29.31 0.22
CA SER A 270 7.15 29.04 0.34
C SER A 270 6.90 27.56 0.58
N PRO A 271 6.02 27.18 1.54
CA PRO A 271 5.63 25.80 1.77
C PRO A 271 4.99 25.18 0.52
N VAL A 272 5.44 23.98 0.16
CA VAL A 272 4.91 23.17 -0.97
C VAL A 272 4.65 21.74 -0.51
N GLN A 273 3.92 20.97 -1.30
CA GLN A 273 3.44 19.65 -0.90
C GLN A 273 3.46 18.66 -2.08
N HIS A 274 3.44 17.36 -1.79
CA HIS A 274 3.51 16.32 -2.84
C HIS A 274 2.43 16.45 -3.91
N ILE A 275 1.20 16.81 -3.52
CA ILE A 275 0.10 16.97 -4.49
C ILE A 275 0.31 18.13 -5.46
N ASP A 276 1.28 19.02 -5.22
CA ASP A 276 1.65 20.10 -6.15
C ASP A 276 2.44 19.57 -7.36
N LEU A 277 3.02 18.37 -7.29
CA LEU A 277 3.82 17.79 -8.37
C LEU A 277 3.01 17.50 -9.63
N VAL A 278 1.81 16.93 -9.48
CA VAL A 278 0.94 16.59 -10.63
C VAL A 278 0.55 17.85 -11.42
N PRO A 279 -0.08 18.87 -10.83
CA PRO A 279 -0.43 20.09 -11.57
C PRO A 279 0.81 20.81 -12.11
N THR A 280 1.96 20.76 -11.42
CA THR A 280 3.21 21.35 -11.91
C THR A 280 3.70 20.66 -13.18
N ILE A 281 3.79 19.33 -13.17
CA ILE A 281 4.27 18.57 -14.33
C ILE A 281 3.29 18.72 -15.52
N LEU A 282 1.98 18.70 -15.27
CA LEU A 282 0.98 18.94 -16.31
C LEU A 282 1.09 20.32 -16.92
N ASP A 283 1.32 21.35 -16.11
CA ASP A 283 1.51 22.73 -16.58
C ASP A 283 2.81 22.89 -17.39
N LEU A 284 3.91 22.27 -16.96
CA LEU A 284 5.16 22.25 -17.72
C LEU A 284 4.98 21.67 -19.13
N VAL A 285 4.17 20.62 -19.29
CA VAL A 285 3.88 20.02 -20.60
C VAL A 285 2.65 20.61 -21.28
N ARG A 286 2.04 21.65 -20.72
CA ARG A 286 0.78 22.28 -21.18
C ARG A 286 -0.36 21.27 -21.38
N ALA A 287 -0.44 20.30 -20.51
CA ALA A 287 -1.57 19.39 -20.44
C ALA A 287 -2.73 20.02 -19.64
N PRO A 288 -3.99 19.82 -20.01
CA PRO A 288 -5.09 20.30 -19.20
C PRO A 288 -5.10 19.56 -17.87
N GLU A 289 -5.30 20.32 -16.81
CA GLU A 289 -5.46 19.81 -15.48
C GLU A 289 -6.84 19.11 -15.35
N PRO A 290 -6.89 17.89 -14.84
CA PRO A 290 -8.17 17.25 -14.52
C PRO A 290 -8.84 18.00 -13.36
N GLY A 291 -10.17 18.14 -13.41
CA GLY A 291 -10.89 18.74 -12.30
C GLY A 291 -10.69 17.97 -10.99
N GLY A 292 -10.70 18.67 -9.87
CA GLY A 292 -10.65 18.06 -8.52
C GLY A 292 -9.25 17.96 -7.90
N LEU A 293 -8.18 18.39 -8.55
CA LEU A 293 -6.87 18.51 -7.92
C LEU A 293 -6.88 19.65 -6.89
N ARG A 294 -6.30 19.38 -5.72
CA ARG A 294 -6.12 20.42 -4.68
C ARG A 294 -4.72 21.04 -4.68
N GLY A 295 -3.76 20.32 -5.25
CA GLY A 295 -2.41 20.82 -5.46
C GLY A 295 -2.43 22.02 -6.41
N ARG A 296 -1.41 22.84 -6.35
CA ARG A 296 -1.21 24.01 -7.20
C ARG A 296 0.06 23.84 -8.04
N SER A 297 0.05 24.34 -9.26
CA SER A 297 1.25 24.37 -10.09
C SER A 297 2.33 25.25 -9.46
N LEU A 298 3.53 24.71 -9.33
CA LEU A 298 4.73 25.43 -8.89
C LEU A 298 5.41 26.18 -10.05
N ARG A 299 4.90 26.07 -11.28
CA ARG A 299 5.50 26.67 -12.46
C ARG A 299 5.80 28.15 -12.28
N ARG A 300 4.90 28.89 -11.64
CA ARG A 300 5.08 30.32 -11.39
C ARG A 300 6.37 30.61 -10.61
N VAL A 301 6.68 29.84 -9.56
CA VAL A 301 7.91 30.00 -8.78
C VAL A 301 9.12 29.32 -9.44
N LEU A 302 8.91 28.40 -10.37
CA LEU A 302 9.98 27.86 -11.21
C LEU A 302 10.44 28.89 -12.26
N ASP A 303 9.53 29.61 -12.87
CA ASP A 303 9.82 30.58 -13.97
C ASP A 303 10.24 31.97 -13.43
N ASP A 304 9.65 32.41 -12.30
CA ASP A 304 9.86 33.76 -11.75
C ASP A 304 10.39 33.70 -10.30
N LYS A 305 11.59 34.31 -10.12
CA LYS A 305 12.25 34.35 -8.80
C LYS A 305 11.56 35.22 -7.76
N GLU A 306 10.77 36.18 -8.19
CA GLU A 306 10.02 37.10 -7.31
C GLU A 306 8.61 36.56 -6.98
N ALA A 307 8.20 35.47 -7.62
CA ALA A 307 6.89 34.90 -7.40
C ALA A 307 6.77 34.29 -6.01
N VAL A 308 5.66 34.55 -5.36
CA VAL A 308 5.28 33.95 -4.07
C VAL A 308 4.02 33.14 -4.26
N LEU A 309 3.97 31.97 -3.63
CA LEU A 309 2.77 31.14 -3.60
C LEU A 309 1.80 31.65 -2.54
N ALA A 310 0.50 31.62 -2.84
CA ALA A 310 -0.51 31.90 -1.85
C ALA A 310 -0.44 30.92 -0.69
N GLU A 311 -0.74 31.36 0.51
CA GLU A 311 -0.81 30.46 1.68
C GLU A 311 -1.87 29.38 1.49
N SER A 312 -1.49 28.13 1.72
CA SER A 312 -2.39 26.98 1.70
C SER A 312 -1.94 26.00 2.77
N PRO A 313 -2.75 25.75 3.81
CA PRO A 313 -2.42 24.80 4.85
C PRO A 313 -2.23 23.40 4.25
N ILE A 314 -1.17 22.71 4.66
CA ILE A 314 -0.77 21.39 4.18
C ILE A 314 -1.31 20.34 5.15
N TYR A 315 -2.15 19.46 4.63
CA TYR A 315 -2.73 18.34 5.37
C TYR A 315 -1.78 17.17 5.44
N ALA A 316 -1.70 16.51 6.60
CA ALA A 316 -1.07 15.22 6.76
C ALA A 316 -1.85 14.35 7.73
N GLU A 317 -1.74 13.03 7.59
CA GLU A 317 -2.38 12.05 8.46
C GLU A 317 -1.54 10.80 8.69
N SER A 318 -1.83 10.09 9.78
CA SER A 318 -1.38 8.74 10.04
C SER A 318 -2.47 7.92 10.71
N TYR A 319 -2.85 6.82 10.10
CA TYR A 319 -3.74 5.80 10.65
C TYR A 319 -2.99 4.59 11.20
N ALA A 320 -1.67 4.63 11.27
CA ALA A 320 -0.86 3.49 11.66
C ALA A 320 -1.24 2.91 13.04
N ALA A 321 -1.43 3.77 14.06
CA ALA A 321 -1.89 3.33 15.38
C ALA A 321 -3.28 2.71 15.33
N TYR A 322 -4.16 3.34 14.56
CA TYR A 322 -5.56 2.93 14.43
C TYR A 322 -5.69 1.53 13.82
N PHE A 323 -5.06 1.29 12.67
CA PHE A 323 -5.15 -0.01 12.00
C PHE A 323 -4.32 -1.10 12.66
N ARG A 324 -3.22 -0.75 13.32
CA ARG A 324 -2.34 -1.76 13.95
C ARG A 324 -2.91 -2.30 15.26
N PHE A 325 -3.54 -1.46 16.08
CA PHE A 325 -4.02 -1.89 17.41
C PHE A 325 -5.24 -1.09 17.93
N GLY A 326 -5.99 -0.41 17.09
CA GLY A 326 -7.18 0.35 17.51
C GLY A 326 -6.86 1.65 18.26
N GLY A 327 -5.63 2.18 18.10
CA GLY A 327 -5.22 3.45 18.71
C GLY A 327 -5.83 4.68 18.03
N THR A 328 -5.48 5.87 18.52
CA THR A 328 -5.98 7.13 17.99
C THR A 328 -5.25 7.50 16.69
N PRO A 329 -5.95 7.78 15.60
CA PRO A 329 -5.31 8.31 14.38
C PRO A 329 -4.79 9.72 14.63
N MET A 330 -3.81 10.14 13.84
CA MET A 330 -3.21 11.46 13.93
C MET A 330 -3.46 12.26 12.66
N PHE A 331 -3.68 13.58 12.84
CA PHE A 331 -3.90 14.53 11.77
C PHE A 331 -3.07 15.77 12.00
N ALA A 332 -2.56 16.40 10.96
CA ALA A 332 -1.86 17.66 11.05
C ALA A 332 -2.29 18.63 9.95
N LEU A 333 -2.30 19.92 10.29
CA LEU A 333 -2.31 21.02 9.33
C LEU A 333 -1.09 21.90 9.55
N THR A 334 -0.24 21.96 8.54
CA THR A 334 0.96 22.80 8.52
C THR A 334 0.64 24.10 7.79
N GLY A 335 0.67 25.20 8.51
CA GLY A 335 0.58 26.57 7.97
C GLY A 335 1.95 27.16 7.69
N GLU A 336 2.03 28.47 7.56
CA GLU A 336 3.30 29.17 7.33
C GLU A 336 4.22 29.18 8.55
N HIS A 337 3.67 29.41 9.74
CA HIS A 337 4.44 29.58 10.98
C HIS A 337 4.18 28.49 12.01
N TYR A 338 3.06 27.80 11.92
CA TYR A 338 2.62 26.82 12.91
C TYR A 338 2.12 25.54 12.26
N ARG A 339 2.30 24.44 12.95
CA ARG A 339 1.64 23.14 12.68
C ARG A 339 0.70 22.82 13.83
N TYR A 340 -0.58 22.63 13.53
CA TYR A 340 -1.55 22.06 14.45
C TYR A 340 -1.60 20.56 14.27
N VAL A 341 -1.39 19.81 15.35
CA VAL A 341 -1.44 18.35 15.37
C VAL A 341 -2.59 17.91 16.27
N ARG A 342 -3.38 16.98 15.79
CA ARG A 342 -4.45 16.31 16.53
C ARG A 342 -4.18 14.81 16.57
N GLY A 343 -4.10 14.23 17.75
CA GLY A 343 -3.99 12.82 18.03
C GLY A 343 -4.64 12.52 19.36
N VAL A 344 -3.96 11.78 20.25
CA VAL A 344 -4.39 11.60 21.65
C VAL A 344 -4.50 12.95 22.34
N ASN A 345 -3.55 13.85 22.05
CA ASN A 345 -3.57 15.25 22.49
C ASN A 345 -3.61 16.17 21.27
N GLU A 346 -4.02 17.41 21.51
CA GLU A 346 -3.91 18.49 20.53
C GLU A 346 -2.69 19.35 20.86
N GLU A 347 -1.91 19.69 19.83
CA GLU A 347 -0.68 20.46 19.97
C GLU A 347 -0.55 21.50 18.86
N LEU A 348 -0.02 22.68 19.18
CA LEU A 348 0.39 23.68 18.21
C LEU A 348 1.91 23.83 18.27
N VAL A 349 2.58 23.46 17.19
CA VAL A 349 4.04 23.49 17.08
C VAL A 349 4.48 24.69 16.26
N ALA A 350 5.35 25.53 16.79
CA ALA A 350 5.97 26.62 16.04
C ALA A 350 7.04 26.07 15.09
N LEU A 351 6.96 26.41 13.79
CA LEU A 351 7.88 25.98 12.72
C LEU A 351 9.01 26.98 12.48
N THR A 352 8.75 28.24 12.79
CA THR A 352 9.72 29.34 12.73
C THR A 352 9.65 30.10 14.04
N PRO A 353 10.80 30.66 14.53
CA PRO A 353 10.73 31.51 15.71
C PRO A 353 9.68 32.62 15.49
N PRO A 354 8.82 32.87 16.47
CA PRO A 354 7.82 33.93 16.35
C PRO A 354 8.51 35.27 16.14
N ILE A 355 8.12 36.00 15.08
CA ILE A 355 8.69 37.31 14.74
C ILE A 355 8.22 38.42 15.70
N ASP A 356 7.07 38.20 16.36
CA ASP A 356 6.55 39.07 17.45
C ASP A 356 5.59 38.24 18.33
N GLU A 357 5.88 38.21 19.62
CA GLU A 357 4.98 37.66 20.65
C GLU A 357 3.76 38.63 20.89
N ALA A 358 2.89 38.79 19.91
CA ALA A 358 1.59 39.34 20.19
C ALA A 358 0.78 38.29 20.96
N ALA A 359 0.66 38.47 22.27
CA ALA A 359 -0.13 37.63 23.19
C ALA A 359 -1.56 37.47 22.65
N GLY A 360 -1.86 36.36 22.01
CA GLY A 360 -3.15 36.05 21.37
C GLY A 360 -3.04 35.44 19.95
N GLY A 361 -1.90 35.57 19.30
CA GLY A 361 -1.68 35.03 17.92
C GLY A 361 -1.77 33.51 17.87
N GLU A 362 -1.15 32.81 18.80
CA GLU A 362 -1.16 31.32 18.87
C GLU A 362 -2.56 30.75 19.05
N SER A 363 -3.36 31.32 19.96
CA SER A 363 -4.75 30.88 20.22
C SER A 363 -5.64 31.08 18.99
N THR A 364 -5.47 32.18 18.26
CA THR A 364 -6.22 32.48 17.04
C THR A 364 -5.81 31.53 15.89
N GLU A 365 -4.52 31.28 15.71
CA GLU A 365 -4.03 30.43 14.67
C GLU A 365 -4.40 28.96 14.95
N ALA A 366 -4.27 28.48 16.18
CA ALA A 366 -4.75 27.16 16.58
C ALA A 366 -6.25 26.99 16.29
N GLY A 367 -7.07 27.99 16.61
CA GLY A 367 -8.50 27.97 16.29
C GLY A 367 -8.79 27.92 14.78
N ARG A 368 -8.01 28.68 13.99
CA ARG A 368 -8.11 28.70 12.51
C ARG A 368 -7.77 27.33 11.91
N LEU A 369 -6.63 26.76 12.30
CA LEU A 369 -6.16 25.45 11.80
C LEU A 369 -7.07 24.32 12.27
N ARG A 370 -7.52 24.32 13.53
CA ARG A 370 -8.51 23.37 14.05
C ARG A 370 -9.78 23.38 13.23
N SER A 371 -10.37 24.56 13.01
CA SER A 371 -11.61 24.68 12.23
C SER A 371 -11.42 24.28 10.77
N ALA A 372 -10.24 24.50 10.19
CA ALA A 372 -9.92 24.06 8.85
C ALA A 372 -9.82 22.52 8.78
N LEU A 373 -9.15 21.89 9.75
CA LEU A 373 -9.06 20.43 9.86
C LEU A 373 -10.45 19.80 10.03
N ASP A 374 -11.31 20.35 10.89
CA ASP A 374 -12.69 19.87 11.10
C ASP A 374 -13.48 19.85 9.80
N ARG A 375 -13.38 20.91 8.99
CA ARG A 375 -14.04 20.96 7.67
C ARG A 375 -13.49 19.91 6.71
N MET A 376 -12.19 19.63 6.71
CA MET A 376 -11.58 18.61 5.85
C MET A 376 -12.01 17.21 6.25
N LEU A 377 -12.14 16.93 7.55
CA LEU A 377 -12.51 15.63 8.07
C LEU A 377 -14.03 15.36 8.06
N ALA A 378 -14.87 16.40 8.00
CA ALA A 378 -16.32 16.28 8.09
C ALA A 378 -16.96 15.35 7.02
N SER A 379 -16.34 15.22 5.86
CA SER A 379 -16.78 14.33 4.77
C SER A 379 -15.84 13.15 4.52
N SER A 380 -14.81 13.00 5.36
CA SER A 380 -13.82 11.92 5.19
C SER A 380 -14.36 10.61 5.75
N THR A 381 -14.47 9.61 4.91
CA THR A 381 -14.73 8.23 5.30
C THR A 381 -13.44 7.41 5.23
N VAL A 382 -13.32 6.43 6.11
CA VAL A 382 -12.19 5.51 6.11
C VAL A 382 -12.73 4.13 5.81
N ALA A 383 -12.36 3.59 4.66
CA ALA A 383 -12.72 2.21 4.31
C ALA A 383 -11.93 1.22 5.18
N ALA A 384 -12.54 0.09 5.49
CA ALA A 384 -11.81 -1.01 6.12
C ALA A 384 -10.69 -1.51 5.19
N PRO A 385 -9.49 -1.81 5.72
CA PRO A 385 -8.43 -2.38 4.93
C PRO A 385 -8.81 -3.77 4.41
N ALA A 386 -8.34 -4.11 3.21
CA ALA A 386 -8.47 -5.48 2.71
C ALA A 386 -7.59 -6.44 3.54
N PRO A 387 -7.97 -7.72 3.65
CA PRO A 387 -7.14 -8.72 4.30
C PRO A 387 -5.75 -8.82 3.65
N ILE A 388 -4.72 -8.99 4.48
CA ILE A 388 -3.37 -9.25 3.99
C ILE A 388 -3.34 -10.70 3.45
N LEU A 389 -2.85 -10.86 2.23
CA LEU A 389 -2.67 -12.19 1.63
C LEU A 389 -1.66 -12.99 2.45
N SER A 390 -1.93 -14.28 2.65
CA SER A 390 -1.06 -15.17 3.45
C SER A 390 0.39 -15.22 2.96
N ALA A 391 0.62 -15.06 1.66
CA ALA A 391 1.95 -14.98 1.06
C ALA A 391 2.74 -13.73 1.44
N ASP A 392 2.06 -12.68 1.88
CA ASP A 392 2.64 -11.39 2.21
C ASP A 392 2.72 -11.10 3.71
N GLU A 393 2.15 -11.97 4.54
CA GLU A 393 2.05 -11.74 5.99
C GLU A 393 3.40 -11.46 6.65
N GLU A 394 4.47 -12.21 6.30
CA GLU A 394 5.78 -11.97 6.87
C GLU A 394 6.36 -10.62 6.46
N ARG A 395 6.14 -10.19 5.20
CA ARG A 395 6.61 -8.87 4.73
C ARG A 395 5.89 -7.75 5.48
N TYR A 396 4.57 -7.82 5.59
CA TYR A 396 3.82 -6.83 6.37
C TYR A 396 4.18 -6.87 7.86
N ALA A 397 4.48 -8.05 8.42
CA ALA A 397 4.95 -8.17 9.79
C ALA A 397 6.30 -7.47 9.99
N LEU A 398 7.23 -7.56 9.05
CA LEU A 398 8.50 -6.81 9.09
C LEU A 398 8.29 -5.28 9.07
N LEU A 399 7.20 -4.81 8.46
CA LEU A 399 6.77 -3.41 8.48
C LEU A 399 6.02 -3.03 9.76
N GLY A 400 5.75 -3.99 10.63
CA GLY A 400 5.02 -3.79 11.89
C GLY A 400 3.52 -4.04 11.81
N TYR A 401 3.04 -4.67 10.73
CA TYR A 401 1.63 -5.01 10.58
C TYR A 401 1.42 -6.52 10.81
N LEU A 402 0.63 -6.84 11.80
CA LEU A 402 0.07 -8.18 12.01
C LEU A 402 -1.40 -8.07 11.65
N SER A 403 -1.94 -8.92 10.83
CA SER A 403 -3.32 -8.94 10.33
C SER A 403 -4.19 -7.73 10.71
N ALA A 404 -4.66 -6.97 9.75
CA ALA A 404 -5.52 -5.82 10.01
C ALA A 404 -6.75 -6.27 10.81
N PHE A 405 -7.04 -5.59 11.93
CA PHE A 405 -8.30 -5.81 12.63
C PHE A 405 -9.44 -5.37 11.71
N PRO A 406 -10.42 -6.23 11.38
CA PRO A 406 -11.33 -5.98 10.25
C PRO A 406 -12.34 -4.85 10.44
N HIS A 407 -12.17 -3.92 11.36
CA HIS A 407 -13.14 -2.83 11.53
C HIS A 407 -12.54 -1.48 11.83
N ALA A 408 -13.23 -0.45 11.31
CA ALA A 408 -13.23 0.90 11.84
C ALA A 408 -13.68 0.85 13.31
N VAL A 409 -12.76 0.55 14.20
CA VAL A 409 -12.99 0.57 15.63
C VAL A 409 -13.28 2.02 16.01
N SER A 410 -14.44 2.28 16.60
CA SER A 410 -14.60 3.53 17.36
C SER A 410 -13.42 3.63 18.33
N VAL A 411 -12.69 4.75 18.25
CA VAL A 411 -11.50 5.00 19.06
C VAL A 411 -11.91 5.03 20.53
N GLU A 412 -11.82 3.91 21.22
CA GLU A 412 -12.05 3.83 22.66
C GLU A 412 -10.83 3.32 23.42
N THR A 413 -9.64 3.45 22.85
CA THR A 413 -8.45 3.23 23.64
C THR A 413 -8.14 4.49 24.43
N ASN A 414 -8.49 4.51 25.72
CA ASN A 414 -8.07 5.51 26.71
C ASN A 414 -6.57 5.43 27.00
N LEU A 415 -5.73 5.09 26.01
CA LEU A 415 -4.30 5.11 26.15
C LEU A 415 -3.83 6.57 26.07
N ASP A 416 -3.12 7.04 27.09
CA ASP A 416 -2.39 8.30 26.97
C ASP A 416 -1.29 8.23 25.89
N ALA A 417 -0.74 9.37 25.51
CA ALA A 417 0.26 9.44 24.44
C ALA A 417 1.51 8.58 24.73
N THR A 418 1.92 8.48 25.99
CA THR A 418 3.10 7.70 26.40
C THR A 418 2.81 6.21 26.34
N ALA A 419 1.66 5.78 26.87
CA ALA A 419 1.21 4.38 26.80
C ALA A 419 0.96 3.95 25.35
N GLN A 420 0.39 4.82 24.53
CA GLN A 420 0.22 4.55 23.10
C GLN A 420 1.58 4.32 22.41
N LYS A 421 2.55 5.21 22.63
CA LYS A 421 3.89 5.08 22.04
C LYS A 421 4.58 3.79 22.48
N SER A 422 4.56 3.47 23.78
CA SER A 422 5.19 2.24 24.28
C SER A 422 4.53 0.98 23.74
N THR A 423 3.21 0.99 23.55
CA THR A 423 2.46 -0.11 22.94
C THR A 423 2.82 -0.30 21.48
N VAL A 424 2.96 0.80 20.72
CA VAL A 424 3.42 0.77 19.33
C VAL A 424 4.79 0.12 19.19
N ASP A 425 5.74 0.58 19.99
CA ASP A 425 7.12 0.09 19.93
C ASP A 425 7.17 -1.42 20.28
N ALA A 426 6.43 -1.84 21.31
CA ALA A 426 6.33 -3.23 21.70
C ALA A 426 5.62 -4.08 20.62
N HIS A 427 4.54 -3.58 20.05
CA HIS A 427 3.80 -4.24 18.97
C HIS A 427 4.68 -4.40 17.71
N ARG A 428 5.38 -3.34 17.30
CA ARG A 428 6.32 -3.39 16.18
C ARG A 428 7.42 -4.42 16.41
N ALA A 429 7.99 -4.46 17.62
CA ALA A 429 9.00 -5.45 17.96
C ALA A 429 8.45 -6.90 17.86
N ALA A 430 7.21 -7.14 18.34
CA ALA A 430 6.55 -8.43 18.21
C ALA A 430 6.30 -8.81 16.73
N ALA A 431 5.84 -7.86 15.94
CA ALA A 431 5.58 -8.05 14.52
C ALA A 431 6.87 -8.39 13.74
N ILE A 432 7.96 -7.66 13.98
CA ILE A 432 9.27 -7.94 13.37
C ILE A 432 9.75 -9.35 13.70
N LEU A 433 9.57 -9.83 14.94
CA LEU A 433 9.91 -11.21 15.31
C LEU A 433 9.10 -12.23 14.49
N ILE A 434 7.82 -11.96 14.26
CA ILE A 434 6.95 -12.81 13.44
C ILE A 434 7.39 -12.77 11.96
N GLY A 435 7.67 -11.59 11.41
CA GLY A 435 8.18 -11.43 10.05
C GLY A 435 9.55 -12.12 9.82
N GLN A 436 10.37 -12.20 10.89
CA GLN A 436 11.61 -12.99 10.92
C GLN A 436 11.36 -14.50 11.13
N LYS A 437 10.13 -14.97 11.06
CA LYS A 437 9.72 -16.37 11.32
C LYS A 437 10.05 -16.85 12.75
N LYS A 438 10.32 -15.94 13.70
CA LYS A 438 10.53 -16.22 15.13
C LYS A 438 9.20 -16.23 15.88
N TYR A 439 8.24 -17.02 15.42
CA TYR A 439 6.84 -16.98 15.84
C TYR A 439 6.64 -17.14 17.35
N SER A 440 7.30 -18.11 17.99
CA SER A 440 7.18 -18.31 19.45
C SER A 440 7.66 -17.09 20.25
N ALA A 441 8.66 -16.36 19.78
CA ALA A 441 9.14 -15.14 20.44
C ALA A 441 8.15 -13.98 20.22
N GLY A 442 7.63 -13.83 18.99
CA GLY A 442 6.60 -12.86 18.67
C GLY A 442 5.32 -13.06 19.47
N ILE A 443 4.83 -14.29 19.59
CA ILE A 443 3.66 -14.65 20.42
C ILE A 443 3.90 -14.25 21.88
N ARG A 444 5.07 -14.57 22.46
CA ARG A 444 5.39 -14.14 23.84
C ARG A 444 5.40 -12.63 24.00
N ALA A 445 5.87 -11.91 22.98
CA ALA A 445 5.85 -10.44 22.99
C ALA A 445 4.42 -9.90 22.93
N LEU A 446 3.54 -10.44 22.09
CA LEU A 446 2.10 -10.09 22.05
C LEU A 446 1.42 -10.42 23.39
N GLN A 447 1.69 -11.58 23.98
CA GLN A 447 1.17 -11.94 25.31
C GLN A 447 1.65 -10.97 26.40
N ALA A 448 2.84 -10.40 26.29
CA ALA A 448 3.32 -9.38 27.22
C ALA A 448 2.55 -8.06 27.09
N ILE A 449 2.23 -7.65 25.87
CA ILE A 449 1.40 -6.46 25.59
C ILE A 449 -0.01 -6.66 26.19
N VAL A 450 -0.63 -7.80 25.91
CA VAL A 450 -1.96 -8.16 26.45
C VAL A 450 -1.97 -8.11 27.99
N ARG A 451 -0.93 -8.62 28.65
CA ARG A 451 -0.83 -8.55 30.13
C ARG A 451 -0.63 -7.14 30.66
N ALA A 452 0.04 -6.26 29.92
CA ALA A 452 0.30 -4.88 30.31
C ALA A 452 -0.89 -3.95 30.00
N HIS A 453 -1.62 -4.23 28.92
CA HIS A 453 -2.68 -3.39 28.36
C HIS A 453 -3.88 -4.25 27.96
N ALA A 454 -4.55 -4.89 28.95
CA ALA A 454 -5.61 -5.87 28.75
C ALA A 454 -6.76 -5.49 27.77
N PRO A 455 -7.23 -4.23 27.67
CA PRO A 455 -8.40 -3.92 26.84
C PRO A 455 -8.11 -3.69 25.34
N LEU A 456 -7.04 -4.21 24.80
CA LEU A 456 -6.70 -4.02 23.37
C LEU A 456 -7.21 -5.19 22.52
N ALA A 457 -8.47 -5.11 22.06
CA ALA A 457 -9.11 -6.14 21.24
C ALA A 457 -8.29 -6.50 19.99
N ALA A 458 -7.69 -5.53 19.31
CA ALA A 458 -6.87 -5.76 18.15
C ALA A 458 -5.62 -6.61 18.44
N VAL A 459 -4.98 -6.42 19.62
CA VAL A 459 -3.80 -7.22 20.01
C VAL A 459 -4.22 -8.64 20.38
N HIS A 460 -5.39 -8.84 21.02
CA HIS A 460 -5.95 -10.18 21.27
C HIS A 460 -6.28 -10.88 19.96
N TYR A 461 -6.86 -10.18 18.98
CA TYR A 461 -7.13 -10.73 17.65
C TYR A 461 -5.84 -11.19 16.96
N GLN A 462 -4.82 -10.36 16.95
CA GLN A 462 -3.53 -10.69 16.34
C GLN A 462 -2.84 -11.84 17.07
N LEU A 463 -2.91 -11.87 18.40
CA LEU A 463 -2.41 -13.00 19.19
C LEU A 463 -3.14 -14.29 18.83
N GLY A 464 -4.47 -14.27 18.76
CA GLY A 464 -5.30 -15.40 18.35
C GLY A 464 -4.95 -15.92 16.95
N ALA A 465 -4.78 -15.01 15.99
CA ALA A 465 -4.38 -15.33 14.63
C ALA A 465 -3.00 -16.02 14.58
N GLN A 466 -2.02 -15.53 15.34
CA GLN A 466 -0.69 -16.16 15.39
C GLN A 466 -0.71 -17.51 16.15
N LEU A 467 -1.55 -17.67 17.16
CA LEU A 467 -1.74 -18.93 17.87
C LEU A 467 -2.40 -19.97 16.97
N LEU A 468 -3.45 -19.58 16.23
CA LEU A 468 -4.12 -20.45 15.26
C LEU A 468 -3.14 -20.92 14.17
N ARG A 469 -2.35 -20.00 13.65
CA ARG A 469 -1.27 -20.27 12.69
C ARG A 469 -0.26 -21.30 13.20
N MET A 470 0.05 -21.29 14.50
CA MET A 470 0.95 -22.25 15.13
C MET A 470 0.25 -23.56 15.56
N GLY A 471 -1.03 -23.74 15.24
CA GLY A 471 -1.82 -24.88 15.62
C GLY A 471 -2.15 -24.94 17.13
N ARG A 472 -1.99 -23.83 17.86
CA ARG A 472 -2.36 -23.67 19.27
C ARG A 472 -3.83 -23.25 19.36
N ILE A 473 -4.72 -24.15 18.89
CA ILE A 473 -6.11 -23.83 18.57
C ILE A 473 -6.90 -23.41 19.82
N ASP A 474 -6.75 -24.13 20.97
CA ASP A 474 -7.49 -23.78 22.18
C ASP A 474 -7.08 -22.39 22.73
N GLU A 475 -5.80 -22.04 22.67
CA GLU A 475 -5.32 -20.71 23.08
C GLU A 475 -5.76 -19.61 22.08
N ALA A 476 -5.89 -19.94 20.79
CA ALA A 476 -6.46 -19.03 19.80
C ALA A 476 -7.94 -18.76 20.10
N ILE A 477 -8.71 -19.79 20.44
CA ILE A 477 -10.12 -19.66 20.86
C ILE A 477 -10.22 -18.72 22.07
N GLU A 478 -9.39 -18.90 23.11
CA GLU A 478 -9.37 -18.01 24.28
C GLU A 478 -9.07 -16.56 23.90
N ALA A 479 -8.12 -16.34 22.99
CA ALA A 479 -7.75 -15.01 22.54
C ALA A 479 -8.89 -14.33 21.73
N PHE A 480 -9.58 -15.07 20.86
CA PHE A 480 -10.72 -14.56 20.09
C PHE A 480 -11.98 -14.37 20.96
N ASP A 481 -12.17 -15.18 21.98
CA ASP A 481 -13.22 -14.98 22.98
C ASP A 481 -13.04 -13.64 23.69
N MET A 482 -11.80 -13.29 24.04
CA MET A 482 -11.48 -11.97 24.59
C MET A 482 -11.77 -10.83 23.61
N VAL A 483 -11.56 -11.02 22.31
CA VAL A 483 -11.94 -10.02 21.29
C VAL A 483 -13.44 -9.79 21.32
N ARG A 484 -14.24 -10.84 21.34
CA ARG A 484 -15.71 -10.75 21.41
C ARG A 484 -16.17 -10.05 22.70
N ASP A 485 -15.55 -10.36 23.85
CA ASP A 485 -15.91 -9.74 25.13
C ASP A 485 -15.54 -8.26 25.20
N LEU A 486 -14.41 -7.88 24.59
CA LEU A 486 -13.97 -6.46 24.52
C LEU A 486 -14.74 -5.66 23.46
N ARG A 487 -15.23 -6.32 22.41
CA ARG A 487 -15.95 -5.71 21.31
C ARG A 487 -17.19 -6.54 20.94
N PRO A 488 -18.19 -6.57 21.83
CA PRO A 488 -19.42 -7.33 21.60
C PRO A 488 -20.29 -6.75 20.47
N ASP A 489 -19.95 -5.55 20.00
CA ASP A 489 -20.59 -4.81 18.91
C ASP A 489 -19.96 -5.09 17.53
N ALA A 490 -18.82 -5.79 17.46
CA ALA A 490 -18.06 -6.03 16.24
C ALA A 490 -18.09 -7.50 15.80
N ALA A 491 -18.41 -7.75 14.52
CA ALA A 491 -18.49 -9.09 13.94
C ALA A 491 -17.12 -9.82 13.91
N ALA A 492 -16.02 -9.11 13.93
CA ALA A 492 -14.68 -9.64 13.78
C ALA A 492 -14.30 -10.71 14.81
N GLY A 493 -14.68 -10.50 16.09
CA GLY A 493 -14.43 -11.45 17.18
C GLY A 493 -15.18 -12.76 16.95
N ALA A 494 -16.45 -12.66 16.58
CA ALA A 494 -17.29 -13.83 16.32
C ALA A 494 -16.82 -14.57 15.04
N LEU A 495 -16.42 -13.87 13.98
CA LEU A 495 -15.87 -14.47 12.77
C LEU A 495 -14.58 -15.25 13.05
N ALA A 496 -13.62 -14.64 13.75
CA ALA A 496 -12.36 -15.28 14.07
C ALA A 496 -12.54 -16.47 15.02
N LEU A 497 -13.50 -16.36 15.93
CA LEU A 497 -13.86 -17.47 16.83
C LEU A 497 -14.52 -18.61 16.06
N ALA A 498 -15.41 -18.33 15.09
CA ALA A 498 -16.01 -19.33 14.22
C ALA A 498 -14.94 -20.09 13.42
N ASP A 499 -13.97 -19.40 12.85
CA ASP A 499 -12.85 -20.01 12.12
C ASP A 499 -12.00 -20.92 13.04
N ALA A 500 -11.61 -20.44 14.22
CA ALA A 500 -10.85 -21.22 15.17
C ALA A 500 -11.62 -22.46 15.65
N LEU A 501 -12.93 -22.36 15.86
CA LEU A 501 -13.80 -23.47 16.24
C LEU A 501 -13.95 -24.49 15.09
N MET A 502 -13.96 -24.05 13.84
CA MET A 502 -13.92 -24.95 12.67
C MET A 502 -12.61 -25.75 12.66
N HIS A 503 -11.47 -25.11 12.89
CA HIS A 503 -10.18 -25.79 13.01
C HIS A 503 -10.12 -26.77 14.21
N ALA A 504 -10.89 -26.50 15.29
CA ALA A 504 -11.05 -27.40 16.43
C ALA A 504 -12.03 -28.57 16.15
N GLY A 505 -12.72 -28.57 15.00
CA GLY A 505 -13.80 -29.55 14.71
C GLY A 505 -15.06 -29.31 15.53
N ARG A 506 -15.21 -28.16 16.18
CA ARG A 506 -16.36 -27.77 17.03
C ARG A 506 -17.44 -27.09 16.21
N THR A 507 -17.95 -27.75 15.15
CA THR A 507 -18.79 -27.19 14.11
C THR A 507 -20.07 -26.54 14.61
N MET A 508 -20.76 -27.12 15.58
CA MET A 508 -21.96 -26.51 16.18
C MET A 508 -21.69 -25.16 16.84
N MET A 509 -20.58 -25.07 17.58
CA MET A 509 -20.18 -23.79 18.19
C MET A 509 -19.73 -22.77 17.12
N ALA A 510 -19.07 -23.25 16.05
CA ALA A 510 -18.70 -22.41 14.90
C ALA A 510 -19.93 -21.83 14.21
N ARG A 511 -21.01 -22.62 14.04
CA ARG A 511 -22.29 -22.13 13.50
C ARG A 511 -22.86 -21.02 14.38
N GLU A 512 -22.94 -21.22 15.69
CA GLU A 512 -23.44 -20.21 16.61
C GLU A 512 -22.68 -18.88 16.48
N GLN A 513 -21.35 -18.94 16.37
CA GLN A 513 -20.53 -17.74 16.20
C GLN A 513 -20.68 -17.13 14.80
N ALA A 514 -20.86 -17.91 13.76
CA ALA A 514 -21.14 -17.41 12.41
C ALA A 514 -22.50 -16.68 12.36
N ASP A 515 -23.53 -17.20 13.04
CA ASP A 515 -24.83 -16.55 13.13
C ASP A 515 -24.73 -15.22 13.91
N VAL A 516 -23.96 -15.17 14.99
CA VAL A 516 -23.68 -13.94 15.74
C VAL A 516 -22.96 -12.94 14.84
N ALA A 517 -21.96 -13.40 14.07
CA ALA A 517 -21.21 -12.54 13.15
C ALA A 517 -22.12 -11.94 12.07
N ILE A 518 -23.05 -12.70 11.49
CA ILE A 518 -24.02 -12.20 10.52
C ILE A 518 -24.90 -11.09 11.13
N ALA A 519 -25.45 -11.36 12.33
CA ALA A 519 -26.33 -10.38 12.99
C ALA A 519 -25.62 -9.06 13.32
N LEU A 520 -24.35 -9.10 13.68
CA LEU A 520 -23.55 -7.90 13.91
C LEU A 520 -23.18 -7.20 12.60
N ALA A 521 -22.78 -7.97 11.58
CA ALA A 521 -22.33 -7.46 10.30
C ALA A 521 -23.43 -6.75 9.48
N GLU A 522 -24.73 -7.02 9.73
CA GLU A 522 -25.84 -6.29 9.12
C GLU A 522 -25.78 -4.78 9.34
N HIS A 523 -25.07 -4.33 10.38
CA HIS A 523 -24.91 -2.93 10.76
C HIS A 523 -23.52 -2.37 10.43
N GLU A 524 -22.70 -3.15 9.72
CA GLU A 524 -21.33 -2.82 9.38
C GLU A 524 -21.12 -2.69 7.85
N ASP A 525 -19.86 -2.82 7.39
CA ASP A 525 -19.50 -2.82 5.96
C ASP A 525 -20.03 -4.10 5.28
N MET A 526 -20.62 -3.98 4.08
CA MET A 526 -21.14 -5.09 3.30
C MET A 526 -20.12 -6.21 3.05
N ARG A 527 -18.83 -5.89 2.99
CA ARG A 527 -17.77 -6.90 2.87
C ARG A 527 -17.65 -7.78 4.11
N VAL A 528 -17.91 -7.24 5.29
CA VAL A 528 -17.93 -8.01 6.53
C VAL A 528 -19.13 -8.93 6.58
N LEU A 529 -20.29 -8.43 6.12
CA LEU A 529 -21.47 -9.24 5.97
C LEU A 529 -21.24 -10.39 4.97
N ALA A 530 -20.57 -10.11 3.86
CA ALA A 530 -20.20 -11.13 2.88
C ALA A 530 -19.28 -12.20 3.49
N ALA A 531 -18.26 -11.79 4.26
CA ALA A 531 -17.35 -12.71 4.95
C ALA A 531 -18.08 -13.54 6.02
N ALA A 532 -19.03 -12.96 6.75
CA ALA A 532 -19.84 -13.69 7.74
C ALA A 532 -20.71 -14.76 7.08
N HIS A 533 -21.33 -14.42 5.95
CA HIS A 533 -22.10 -15.41 5.18
C HIS A 533 -21.21 -16.46 4.50
N GLU A 534 -20.01 -16.11 4.02
CA GLU A 534 -19.04 -17.09 3.53
C GLU A 534 -18.67 -18.09 4.64
N MET A 535 -18.36 -17.60 5.85
CA MET A 535 -18.06 -18.46 7.00
C MET A 535 -19.22 -19.40 7.32
N ALA A 536 -20.45 -18.89 7.37
CA ALA A 536 -21.64 -19.71 7.61
C ALA A 536 -21.84 -20.77 6.50
N ALA A 537 -21.54 -20.45 5.24
CA ALA A 537 -21.58 -21.41 4.14
C ALA A 537 -20.53 -22.52 4.31
N ARG A 538 -19.30 -22.19 4.74
CA ARG A 538 -18.23 -23.16 5.04
C ARG A 538 -18.60 -24.07 6.21
N VAL A 539 -19.18 -23.53 7.27
CA VAL A 539 -19.72 -24.31 8.41
C VAL A 539 -20.79 -25.28 7.92
N ALA A 540 -21.76 -24.82 7.15
CA ALA A 540 -22.84 -25.64 6.62
C ALA A 540 -22.32 -26.79 5.71
N LEU A 541 -21.30 -26.52 4.87
CA LEU A 541 -20.62 -27.56 4.09
C LEU A 541 -20.01 -28.62 5.00
N SER A 542 -19.35 -28.24 6.09
CA SER A 542 -18.74 -29.18 7.03
C SER A 542 -19.76 -30.03 7.78
N GLU A 543 -20.97 -29.49 8.00
CA GLU A 543 -22.10 -30.17 8.61
C GLU A 543 -22.92 -31.01 7.60
N LYS A 544 -22.54 -30.98 6.34
CA LYS A 544 -23.25 -31.63 5.22
C LYS A 544 -24.70 -31.14 5.08
N ASP A 545 -24.92 -29.84 5.27
CA ASP A 545 -26.18 -29.15 5.07
C ASP A 545 -26.12 -28.32 3.77
N PRO A 546 -26.43 -28.92 2.61
CA PRO A 546 -26.31 -28.26 1.31
C PRO A 546 -27.30 -27.09 1.13
N GLU A 547 -28.47 -27.15 1.80
CA GLU A 547 -29.48 -26.10 1.70
C GLU A 547 -29.00 -24.82 2.39
N SER A 548 -28.52 -24.94 3.61
CA SER A 548 -27.92 -23.80 4.35
C SER A 548 -26.67 -23.27 3.65
N ALA A 549 -25.79 -24.15 3.16
CA ALA A 549 -24.59 -23.74 2.44
C ALA A 549 -24.93 -22.89 1.21
N THR A 550 -25.89 -23.33 0.41
CA THR A 550 -26.33 -22.59 -0.79
C THR A 550 -26.96 -21.23 -0.43
N ARG A 551 -27.84 -21.21 0.57
CA ARG A 551 -28.51 -19.98 1.03
C ARG A 551 -27.50 -18.94 1.50
N HIS A 552 -26.53 -19.33 2.31
CA HIS A 552 -25.50 -18.41 2.78
C HIS A 552 -24.53 -17.98 1.66
N ALA A 553 -24.24 -18.85 0.70
CA ALA A 553 -23.43 -18.50 -0.46
C ALA A 553 -24.10 -17.41 -1.32
N GLU A 554 -25.40 -17.52 -1.59
CA GLU A 554 -26.15 -16.50 -2.34
C GLU A 554 -26.24 -15.18 -1.54
N ALA A 555 -26.35 -15.23 -0.23
CA ALA A 555 -26.35 -14.05 0.62
C ALA A 555 -24.95 -13.35 0.63
N ALA A 556 -23.87 -14.12 0.67
CA ALA A 556 -22.52 -13.58 0.54
C ALA A 556 -22.32 -12.84 -0.79
N HIS A 557 -22.75 -13.45 -1.90
CA HIS A 557 -22.68 -12.84 -3.23
C HIS A 557 -23.56 -11.60 -3.37
N THR A 558 -24.71 -11.58 -2.68
CA THR A 558 -25.60 -10.40 -2.67
C THR A 558 -24.93 -9.23 -1.94
N ALA A 559 -24.17 -9.52 -0.89
CA ALA A 559 -23.42 -8.51 -0.14
C ALA A 559 -22.15 -8.06 -0.87
N ASP A 560 -21.46 -8.97 -1.55
CA ASP A 560 -20.28 -8.68 -2.38
C ASP A 560 -20.26 -9.57 -3.63
N ALA A 561 -20.63 -9.00 -4.77
CA ALA A 561 -20.70 -9.71 -6.04
C ALA A 561 -19.31 -10.10 -6.60
N ALA A 562 -18.22 -9.54 -6.09
CA ALA A 562 -16.86 -9.92 -6.46
C ALA A 562 -16.44 -11.28 -5.87
N LEU A 563 -17.14 -11.77 -4.83
CA LEU A 563 -16.86 -13.05 -4.20
C LEU A 563 -17.62 -14.19 -4.88
N PRO A 564 -16.95 -15.20 -5.46
CA PRO A 564 -17.59 -16.33 -6.15
C PRO A 564 -18.04 -17.44 -5.19
N VAL A 565 -18.60 -17.09 -4.03
CA VAL A 565 -19.02 -18.07 -3.01
C VAL A 565 -20.07 -19.07 -3.54
N PRO A 566 -21.07 -18.66 -4.35
CA PRO A 566 -22.04 -19.61 -4.90
C PRO A 566 -21.39 -20.67 -5.81
N GLN A 567 -20.46 -20.27 -6.66
CA GLN A 567 -19.76 -21.19 -7.55
C GLN A 567 -18.87 -22.15 -6.74
N PHE A 568 -18.14 -21.63 -5.74
CA PHE A 568 -17.33 -22.44 -4.85
C PHE A 568 -18.18 -23.48 -4.11
N VAL A 569 -19.29 -23.08 -3.50
CA VAL A 569 -20.18 -23.99 -2.74
C VAL A 569 -20.78 -25.05 -3.65
N ARG A 570 -21.29 -24.68 -4.84
CA ARG A 570 -21.78 -25.65 -5.83
C ARG A 570 -20.71 -26.62 -6.26
N GLY A 571 -19.50 -26.13 -6.54
CA GLY A 571 -18.34 -26.96 -6.88
C GLY A 571 -18.05 -27.97 -5.77
N ARG A 572 -18.05 -27.54 -4.51
CA ARG A 572 -17.83 -28.41 -3.34
C ARG A 572 -18.91 -29.49 -3.19
N LEU A 573 -20.17 -29.11 -3.33
CA LEU A 573 -21.28 -30.09 -3.26
C LEU A 573 -21.17 -31.12 -4.39
N LEU A 574 -20.86 -30.71 -5.61
CA LEU A 574 -20.65 -31.61 -6.73
C LEU A 574 -19.43 -32.52 -6.53
N TYR A 575 -18.34 -31.98 -5.97
CA TYR A 575 -17.17 -32.76 -5.60
C TYR A 575 -17.50 -33.85 -4.58
N ASP A 576 -18.25 -33.51 -3.54
CA ASP A 576 -18.67 -34.44 -2.50
C ASP A 576 -19.64 -35.53 -3.04
N GLU A 577 -20.40 -35.23 -4.09
CA GLU A 577 -21.22 -36.18 -4.84
C GLU A 577 -20.43 -37.05 -5.83
N GLY A 578 -19.13 -36.79 -6.04
CA GLY A 578 -18.28 -37.48 -7.01
C GLY A 578 -18.45 -37.03 -8.46
N LYS A 579 -19.13 -35.92 -8.70
CA LYS A 579 -19.35 -35.31 -10.04
C LYS A 579 -18.20 -34.37 -10.38
N TYR A 580 -17.01 -34.92 -10.55
CA TYR A 580 -15.78 -34.14 -10.63
C TYR A 580 -15.67 -33.22 -11.86
N GLU A 581 -16.28 -33.61 -12.99
CA GLU A 581 -16.34 -32.80 -14.21
C GLU A 581 -17.15 -31.51 -13.99
N ASP A 582 -18.34 -31.68 -13.38
CA ASP A 582 -19.24 -30.54 -13.09
C ASP A 582 -18.63 -29.66 -11.97
N ALA A 583 -17.99 -30.28 -10.99
CA ALA A 583 -17.28 -29.55 -9.92
C ALA A 583 -16.15 -28.67 -10.49
N ALA A 584 -15.32 -29.24 -11.38
CA ALA A 584 -14.22 -28.53 -12.02
C ALA A 584 -14.73 -27.34 -12.87
N ALA A 585 -15.91 -27.49 -13.53
CA ALA A 585 -16.55 -26.40 -14.28
C ALA A 585 -16.96 -25.24 -13.35
N GLN A 586 -17.53 -25.52 -12.18
CA GLN A 586 -17.91 -24.50 -11.20
C GLN A 586 -16.69 -23.79 -10.58
N PHE A 587 -15.63 -24.54 -10.24
CA PHE A 587 -14.40 -23.93 -9.72
C PHE A 587 -13.71 -23.05 -10.76
N LYS A 588 -13.75 -23.44 -12.04
CA LYS A 588 -13.22 -22.62 -13.14
C LYS A 588 -13.99 -21.30 -13.30
N GLU A 589 -15.29 -21.32 -13.11
CA GLU A 589 -16.14 -20.11 -13.11
C GLU A 589 -15.79 -19.21 -11.93
N ALA A 590 -15.61 -19.79 -10.74
CA ALA A 590 -15.16 -19.05 -9.55
C ALA A 590 -13.76 -18.40 -9.77
N GLU A 591 -12.82 -19.15 -10.33
CA GLU A 591 -11.49 -18.64 -10.68
C GLU A 591 -11.56 -17.45 -11.66
N ALA A 592 -12.45 -17.51 -12.66
CA ALA A 592 -12.63 -16.43 -13.62
C ALA A 592 -13.14 -15.14 -12.95
N THR A 593 -14.08 -15.25 -12.02
CA THR A 593 -14.59 -14.11 -11.23
C THR A 593 -13.47 -13.47 -10.39
N LEU A 594 -12.66 -14.27 -9.71
CA LEU A 594 -11.52 -13.75 -8.92
C LEU A 594 -10.47 -13.07 -9.82
N ARG A 595 -10.24 -13.59 -11.02
CA ARG A 595 -9.29 -12.99 -11.97
C ARG A 595 -9.78 -11.64 -12.50
N GLU A 596 -11.10 -11.48 -12.69
CA GLU A 596 -11.71 -10.24 -13.16
C GLU A 596 -11.69 -9.13 -12.09
N HIS A 597 -12.00 -9.47 -10.85
CA HIS A 597 -12.16 -8.50 -9.76
C HIS A 597 -10.92 -8.35 -8.87
N GLY A 598 -9.96 -9.26 -9.02
CA GLY A 598 -8.84 -9.41 -8.08
C GLY A 598 -9.28 -10.12 -6.79
N GLY A 599 -8.33 -10.70 -6.08
CA GLY A 599 -8.58 -11.39 -4.83
C GLY A 599 -8.21 -12.87 -4.86
N SER A 600 -8.45 -13.54 -3.76
CA SER A 600 -8.23 -14.98 -3.60
C SER A 600 -9.30 -15.58 -2.69
N MET A 601 -9.55 -16.88 -2.83
CA MET A 601 -10.48 -17.63 -1.99
C MET A 601 -9.80 -18.92 -1.54
N ALA A 602 -9.69 -19.11 -0.24
CA ALA A 602 -9.06 -20.31 0.34
C ALA A 602 -9.75 -21.58 -0.12
N ASP A 603 -8.97 -22.61 -0.37
CA ASP A 603 -9.40 -23.93 -0.81
C ASP A 603 -10.03 -24.03 -2.21
N LEU A 604 -10.20 -22.91 -2.93
CA LEU A 604 -10.76 -22.93 -4.29
C LEU A 604 -9.89 -23.77 -5.21
N HIS A 605 -8.62 -23.40 -5.31
CA HIS A 605 -7.68 -24.10 -6.19
C HIS A 605 -7.32 -25.51 -5.66
N LEU A 606 -7.40 -25.73 -4.33
CA LEU A 606 -7.27 -27.06 -3.74
C LEU A 606 -8.33 -28.01 -4.31
N TYR A 607 -9.62 -27.69 -4.15
CA TYR A 607 -10.71 -28.58 -4.62
C TYR A 607 -10.84 -28.62 -6.14
N PHE A 608 -10.44 -27.56 -6.82
CA PHE A 608 -10.31 -27.59 -8.29
C PHE A 608 -9.23 -28.59 -8.72
N GLY A 609 -8.04 -28.53 -8.10
CA GLY A 609 -6.94 -29.45 -8.35
C GLY A 609 -7.31 -30.90 -7.99
N GLU A 610 -7.99 -31.13 -6.87
CA GLU A 610 -8.47 -32.47 -6.50
C GLU A 610 -9.49 -33.01 -7.50
N SER A 611 -10.42 -32.18 -7.99
CA SER A 611 -11.39 -32.58 -9.04
C SER A 611 -10.67 -32.99 -10.31
N LEU A 612 -9.70 -32.21 -10.75
CA LEU A 612 -8.87 -32.50 -11.93
C LEU A 612 -8.03 -33.77 -11.77
N SER A 613 -7.48 -33.99 -10.56
CA SER A 613 -6.75 -35.23 -10.21
C SER A 613 -7.61 -36.48 -10.32
N ARG A 614 -8.90 -36.40 -9.92
CA ARG A 614 -9.87 -37.47 -10.05
C ARG A 614 -10.28 -37.78 -11.51
N LEU A 615 -10.03 -36.80 -12.40
CA LEU A 615 -10.27 -36.91 -13.84
C LEU A 615 -8.97 -37.27 -14.61
N ASP A 616 -7.92 -37.69 -13.93
CA ASP A 616 -6.58 -38.00 -14.48
C ASP A 616 -5.92 -36.83 -15.24
N ARG A 617 -6.38 -35.59 -15.01
CA ARG A 617 -5.84 -34.34 -15.59
C ARG A 617 -4.70 -33.81 -14.74
N TYR A 618 -3.65 -34.60 -14.55
CA TYR A 618 -2.55 -34.33 -13.62
C TYR A 618 -1.79 -33.02 -13.88
N PRO A 619 -1.46 -32.61 -15.11
CA PRO A 619 -0.79 -31.32 -15.33
C PRO A 619 -1.65 -30.11 -14.93
N ASP A 620 -2.96 -30.18 -15.20
CA ASP A 620 -3.90 -29.12 -14.83
C ASP A 620 -4.10 -29.08 -13.29
N ALA A 621 -4.17 -30.24 -12.65
CA ALA A 621 -4.27 -30.37 -11.21
C ALA A 621 -3.03 -29.79 -10.49
N GLU A 622 -1.82 -30.10 -11.01
CA GLU A 622 -0.56 -29.54 -10.50
C GLU A 622 -0.59 -28.00 -10.55
N ALA A 623 -1.01 -27.42 -11.67
CA ALA A 623 -1.13 -25.98 -11.82
C ALA A 623 -2.07 -25.37 -10.76
N GLN A 624 -3.22 -26.01 -10.51
CA GLN A 624 -4.17 -25.54 -9.51
C GLN A 624 -3.60 -25.65 -8.07
N PHE A 625 -2.96 -26.74 -7.70
CA PHE A 625 -2.31 -26.85 -6.40
C PHE A 625 -1.20 -25.83 -6.20
N ARG A 626 -0.43 -25.50 -7.24
CA ARG A 626 0.59 -24.45 -7.20
C ARG A 626 -0.03 -23.07 -7.05
N GLU A 627 -1.17 -22.78 -7.68
CA GLU A 627 -1.93 -21.53 -7.47
C GLU A 627 -2.46 -21.42 -6.03
N GLU A 628 -2.99 -22.52 -5.46
CA GLU A 628 -3.38 -22.53 -4.04
C GLU A 628 -2.19 -22.20 -3.14
N LEU A 629 -1.04 -22.85 -3.37
CA LEU A 629 0.16 -22.65 -2.55
C LEU A 629 0.81 -21.27 -2.79
N HIS A 630 0.58 -20.65 -3.94
CA HIS A 630 0.99 -19.28 -4.18
C HIS A 630 0.19 -18.29 -3.33
N ALA A 631 -1.14 -18.43 -3.27
CA ALA A 631 -2.01 -17.57 -2.48
C ALA A 631 -2.00 -17.94 -0.98
N TYR A 632 -1.96 -19.23 -0.68
CA TYR A 632 -2.04 -19.81 0.67
C TYR A 632 -0.86 -20.77 0.92
N PRO A 633 0.36 -20.26 1.09
CA PRO A 633 1.58 -21.07 1.18
C PRO A 633 1.65 -22.01 2.39
N ARG A 634 0.68 -21.95 3.28
CA ARG A 634 0.55 -22.83 4.45
C ARG A 634 -0.59 -23.83 4.35
N ASN A 635 -1.21 -23.96 3.19
CA ASN A 635 -2.26 -24.97 3.00
C ASN A 635 -1.64 -26.37 2.96
N VAL A 636 -1.58 -27.01 4.14
CA VAL A 636 -0.98 -28.33 4.34
C VAL A 636 -1.66 -29.40 3.48
N GLN A 637 -2.97 -29.23 3.23
CA GLN A 637 -3.72 -30.17 2.39
C GLN A 637 -3.32 -30.05 0.92
N ALA A 638 -3.08 -28.84 0.42
CA ALA A 638 -2.60 -28.64 -0.94
C ALA A 638 -1.22 -29.28 -1.16
N TYR A 639 -0.30 -29.14 -0.20
CA TYR A 639 0.98 -29.88 -0.24
C TYR A 639 0.79 -31.39 -0.24
N THR A 640 -0.15 -31.88 0.58
CA THR A 640 -0.46 -33.32 0.66
C THR A 640 -0.98 -33.83 -0.67
N SER A 641 -1.95 -33.13 -1.26
CA SER A 641 -2.54 -33.50 -2.56
C SER A 641 -1.50 -33.45 -3.67
N LEU A 642 -0.64 -32.44 -3.66
CA LEU A 642 0.44 -32.29 -4.65
C LEU A 642 1.50 -33.42 -4.51
N ALA A 643 1.92 -33.76 -3.29
CA ALA A 643 2.85 -34.86 -3.03
C ALA A 643 2.28 -36.20 -3.51
N MET A 644 0.99 -36.45 -3.27
CA MET A 644 0.31 -37.66 -3.73
C MET A 644 0.14 -37.70 -5.25
N LEU A 645 -0.10 -36.55 -5.90
CA LEU A 645 -0.13 -36.41 -7.35
C LEU A 645 1.24 -36.77 -7.95
N TYR A 646 2.33 -36.24 -7.42
CA TYR A 646 3.69 -36.53 -7.91
C TYR A 646 4.03 -38.03 -7.72
N ARG A 647 3.63 -38.60 -6.60
CA ARG A 647 3.80 -40.05 -6.37
C ARG A 647 3.02 -40.89 -7.38
N ALA A 648 1.75 -40.54 -7.65
CA ALA A 648 0.93 -41.22 -8.66
C ALA A 648 1.51 -41.12 -10.08
N SER A 649 2.24 -40.03 -10.34
CA SER A 649 2.93 -39.76 -11.62
C SER A 649 4.37 -40.30 -11.69
N ASN A 650 4.84 -41.03 -10.66
CA ASN A 650 6.22 -41.55 -10.53
C ASN A 650 7.31 -40.45 -10.56
N ARG A 651 7.01 -39.28 -9.99
CA ARG A 651 7.89 -38.11 -9.91
C ARG A 651 8.48 -38.00 -8.49
N ASP A 652 9.28 -38.96 -8.08
CA ASP A 652 9.76 -39.08 -6.67
C ASP A 652 10.68 -37.93 -6.25
N ALA A 653 11.41 -37.28 -7.18
CA ALA A 653 12.21 -36.10 -6.88
C ALA A 653 11.31 -34.91 -6.49
N ASP A 654 10.21 -34.69 -7.23
CA ASP A 654 9.26 -33.61 -6.97
C ASP A 654 8.49 -33.84 -5.64
N VAL A 655 8.31 -35.10 -5.21
CA VAL A 655 7.76 -35.42 -3.88
C VAL A 655 8.68 -34.93 -2.78
N GLU A 656 10.00 -35.11 -2.92
CA GLU A 656 10.98 -34.62 -1.96
C GLU A 656 10.95 -33.10 -1.86
N ASP A 657 10.96 -32.45 -3.02
CA ASP A 657 10.95 -30.98 -3.11
C ASP A 657 9.68 -30.40 -2.44
N VAL A 658 8.50 -30.92 -2.76
CA VAL A 658 7.24 -30.39 -2.20
C VAL A 658 7.10 -30.64 -0.70
N LEU A 659 7.66 -31.74 -0.17
CA LEU A 659 7.65 -31.99 1.29
C LEU A 659 8.69 -31.11 2.03
N ASN A 660 9.78 -30.75 1.39
CA ASN A 660 10.71 -29.75 1.90
C ASN A 660 10.08 -28.35 1.85
N GLU A 661 9.37 -27.99 0.77
CA GLU A 661 8.57 -26.76 0.69
C GLU A 661 7.51 -26.68 1.81
N LEU A 662 6.78 -27.79 2.09
CA LEU A 662 5.81 -27.85 3.19
C LEU A 662 6.46 -27.50 4.53
N VAL A 663 7.60 -28.13 4.85
CA VAL A 663 8.29 -27.88 6.13
C VAL A 663 8.82 -26.45 6.22
N ALA A 664 9.30 -25.91 5.11
CA ALA A 664 9.78 -24.53 5.04
C ALA A 664 8.65 -23.50 5.18
N ALA A 665 7.53 -23.71 4.47
CA ALA A 665 6.37 -22.81 4.50
C ALA A 665 5.57 -22.92 5.80
N THR A 666 5.54 -24.13 6.40
CA THR A 666 4.82 -24.42 7.64
C THR A 666 5.79 -24.97 8.69
N PRO A 667 6.71 -24.14 9.23
CA PRO A 667 7.67 -24.56 10.25
C PRO A 667 7.00 -24.69 11.62
N THR A 668 5.99 -25.55 11.71
CA THR A 668 5.14 -25.79 12.88
C THR A 668 5.14 -27.27 13.22
N PRO A 669 4.78 -27.66 14.46
CA PRO A 669 4.60 -29.08 14.81
C PRO A 669 3.68 -29.83 13.83
N GLU A 670 2.69 -29.15 13.26
CA GLU A 670 1.78 -29.74 12.28
C GLU A 670 2.45 -30.03 10.94
N GLY A 671 3.14 -29.04 10.35
CA GLY A 671 3.83 -29.22 9.07
C GLY A 671 4.83 -30.37 9.14
N TYR A 672 5.62 -30.43 10.21
CA TYR A 672 6.56 -31.54 10.44
C TYR A 672 5.86 -32.90 10.62
N ALA A 673 4.74 -32.93 11.37
CA ALA A 673 3.98 -34.18 11.61
C ALA A 673 3.37 -34.69 10.29
N VAL A 674 2.80 -33.83 9.48
CA VAL A 674 2.20 -34.20 8.18
C VAL A 674 3.28 -34.66 7.20
N ALA A 675 4.40 -33.94 7.05
CA ALA A 675 5.50 -34.34 6.21
C ALA A 675 6.09 -35.71 6.63
N ALA A 676 6.27 -35.93 7.94
CA ALA A 676 6.73 -37.21 8.46
C ALA A 676 5.72 -38.34 8.25
N LYS A 677 4.40 -38.05 8.35
CA LYS A 677 3.34 -39.02 8.03
C LYS A 677 3.35 -39.38 6.55
N LEU A 678 3.46 -38.41 5.67
CA LEU A 678 3.56 -38.64 4.22
C LEU A 678 4.78 -39.50 3.87
N TRP A 679 5.97 -39.20 4.40
CA TRP A 679 7.15 -40.04 4.21
C TRP A 679 6.92 -41.49 4.73
N THR A 680 6.16 -41.64 5.82
CA THR A 680 5.82 -42.97 6.33
C THR A 680 4.91 -43.72 5.36
N ILE A 681 3.87 -43.04 4.82
CA ILE A 681 2.95 -43.60 3.81
C ILE A 681 3.69 -43.98 2.52
N LEU A 682 4.65 -43.18 2.12
CA LEU A 682 5.50 -43.41 0.94
C LEU A 682 6.56 -44.51 1.15
N GLY A 683 6.69 -45.05 2.37
CA GLY A 683 7.63 -46.12 2.70
C GLY A 683 9.03 -45.63 3.14
N GLU A 684 9.27 -44.32 3.14
CA GLU A 684 10.55 -43.69 3.47
C GLU A 684 10.71 -43.46 5.00
N ARG A 685 10.76 -44.54 5.77
CA ARG A 685 10.75 -44.51 7.26
C ARG A 685 11.94 -43.75 7.86
N SER A 686 13.12 -43.80 7.23
CA SER A 686 14.30 -43.07 7.70
C SER A 686 14.14 -41.55 7.61
N ARG A 687 13.55 -41.06 6.54
CA ARG A 687 13.23 -39.64 6.35
C ARG A 687 12.15 -39.16 7.35
N ALA A 688 11.12 -40.00 7.54
CA ALA A 688 10.09 -39.71 8.49
C ALA A 688 10.63 -39.57 9.94
N GLU A 689 11.56 -40.46 10.35
CA GLU A 689 12.15 -40.38 11.68
C GLU A 689 13.13 -39.21 11.83
N ALA A 690 13.86 -38.87 10.80
CA ALA A 690 14.71 -37.68 10.78
C ALA A 690 13.88 -36.40 11.02
N LEU A 691 12.75 -36.25 10.32
CA LEU A 691 11.84 -35.11 10.53
C LEU A 691 11.23 -35.09 11.93
N ARG A 692 10.81 -36.24 12.48
CA ARG A 692 10.33 -36.32 13.88
C ARG A 692 11.41 -35.94 14.88
N SER A 693 12.65 -36.34 14.64
CA SER A 693 13.78 -35.98 15.50
C SER A 693 14.05 -34.46 15.45
N ASP A 694 14.01 -33.86 14.26
CA ASP A 694 14.19 -32.42 14.08
C ASP A 694 13.03 -31.65 14.75
N ALA A 695 11.78 -32.08 14.56
CA ALA A 695 10.62 -31.49 15.22
C ALA A 695 10.76 -31.49 16.77
N ARG A 696 11.22 -32.59 17.35
CA ARG A 696 11.46 -32.67 18.82
C ARG A 696 12.55 -31.72 19.28
N ALA A 697 13.57 -31.51 18.49
CA ALA A 697 14.64 -30.58 18.81
C ALA A 697 14.15 -29.10 18.70
N ARG A 698 13.44 -28.79 17.62
CA ARG A 698 12.98 -27.44 17.28
C ARG A 698 11.84 -26.95 18.17
N PHE A 699 10.88 -27.83 18.50
CA PHE A 699 9.67 -27.54 19.27
C PHE A 699 9.71 -28.12 20.68
N ARG A 700 10.88 -28.17 21.32
CA ARG A 700 11.04 -28.73 22.65
C ARG A 700 10.13 -28.04 23.67
N GLY A 701 9.22 -28.79 24.29
CA GLY A 701 8.28 -28.28 25.28
C GLY A 701 6.96 -27.77 24.72
N ASP A 702 6.74 -27.88 23.41
CA ASP A 702 5.45 -27.55 22.80
C ASP A 702 4.45 -28.71 23.04
N PRO A 703 3.32 -28.47 23.73
CA PRO A 703 2.34 -29.53 24.05
C PRO A 703 1.65 -30.09 22.78
N SER A 704 1.53 -29.31 21.71
CA SER A 704 0.88 -29.75 20.48
C SER A 704 1.67 -30.84 19.75
N LEU A 705 3.00 -30.87 19.89
CA LEU A 705 3.83 -31.92 19.31
C LEU A 705 3.56 -33.29 19.91
N ALA A 706 3.43 -33.37 21.25
CA ALA A 706 3.17 -34.64 21.96
C ALA A 706 1.80 -35.22 21.59
N GLN A 707 0.80 -34.38 21.43
CA GLN A 707 -0.55 -34.79 21.03
C GLN A 707 -0.59 -35.35 19.61
N ARG A 708 0.05 -34.65 18.66
CA ARG A 708 0.13 -35.07 17.24
C ARG A 708 0.97 -36.32 17.01
N GLU A 709 2.01 -36.56 17.83
CA GLU A 709 2.77 -37.81 17.76
C GLU A 709 1.91 -39.02 18.22
N GLN A 710 0.93 -38.81 19.12
CA GLN A 710 -0.02 -39.86 19.56
C GLN A 710 -1.06 -40.12 18.45
N ASP A 711 -1.59 -39.09 17.83
CA ASP A 711 -2.58 -39.19 16.73
C ASP A 711 -1.99 -39.79 15.44
N GLY A 712 -0.72 -39.55 15.18
CA GLY A 712 0.00 -40.15 14.05
C GLY A 712 0.40 -41.62 14.25
N ARG A 713 0.23 -42.16 15.45
CA ARG A 713 0.45 -43.60 15.78
C ARG A 713 -0.82 -44.46 15.72
N ARG A 714 -1.98 -43.83 15.65
CA ARG A 714 -3.28 -44.43 15.38
C ARG A 714 -3.62 -44.40 13.92
#